data_bd8d0e3f232e999b185c17540839f247
#
_entry.id   bd8d0e3f232e999b185c17540839f247
#
_cell.length_a   1.000
_cell.length_b   1.000
_cell.length_c   1.000
_cell.angle_alpha   90.00
_cell.angle_beta   90.00
_cell.angle_gamma   90.00
#
_symmetry.space_group_name_H-M   'P 1'
#
loop_
_entity.id
_entity.type
_entity.pdbx_description
1 polymer ?
#
loop_
_entity_poly.entity_id
_entity_poly.type
_entity_poly.pdbx_seq_one_letter_code
_entity_poly.pdbx_strand_id
1 'polypeptide(L)'
;MAYTSKSYFPSQTVSDAEKLSYDYGLKVAKAIEMEWFNDERTTNRYSSYRNDFHNLRLYARGEQAIQKYKDELSINGDLSYLNLDWKPVPIISKFVDIVVNGIAERTYDIQAFSQDAYGVEQRTKYMEDILSDMETEQFDQQAAQQFGINTRQSEIKELPETPEELGLHMQLEYKQSVEIAQEQALALLFEGSNYELIKKRFYRDLTVLGIGAVKTNFTTSEGATVEYVDPANLVYSYTDSPYFEDIYYVGEVKTIPVNELAKQFPHLTESDLEEIMKNKGYNRINYNNRYSTKKEDVNTIQVLYFDFKTYMNEVYKIKESKSGSEKVLPKDDTFNPPEGKEGEYSKLMRSIETIYEGAIILGTDKLLKWEMATNMMRPKSNFTKVKMNYAICAPRMYEGRIDSLVRRITGFADMIQLTHLKLQQVMSRMIPDGVYLDADGLAEIDLGNGTNYNPQEALNMFFQTGSVIGRSFTSDGDMNPGKVPIREIQSGTGGGKMQALIGNYNYYMQMIRDVTGLNEARDGSTPDVNALVGVQKLAAANSNTATRHILQAGLFLTNETAERLSLRVSDIIEYSPTREAFIQAIGAHNVATLGEMSELHLYDFGIFIHLQPDEEEKMKLENNIQMALQQKTIDIEDAIDLREIKNIKLANQLLKLRRSKKMEKDQAMQQQNIQAQSQANAQAAQAASQAKMQEQQAITQSKMQLEQMKGQMEAQKMQQEAILKKELMALEFQYNMQLKGIEVEGLKTREKEKEDRKDQRTKIQASQQSELIEQRKGNKPAKSFESSGNDLMDGGFNIDKFGPSS
;
A
#
# COMPACT_ATOMS: atom_id res chain seq x y z
N MET A 1 31.33 11.24 42.54
CA MET A 1 30.75 10.84 41.27
C MET A 1 29.31 11.32 41.28
N ALA A 2 29.03 12.39 40.59
CA ALA A 2 27.66 12.88 40.44
C ALA A 2 26.91 11.92 39.50
N TYR A 3 25.95 11.21 40.01
CA TYR A 3 24.98 10.50 39.17
C TYR A 3 24.24 11.57 38.38
N THR A 4 24.58 11.73 37.12
CA THR A 4 23.78 12.49 36.18
C THR A 4 22.40 11.83 36.13
N SER A 5 21.42 12.53 36.69
CA SER A 5 20.02 12.10 36.68
C SER A 5 19.61 11.86 35.24
N LYS A 6 19.37 10.59 34.89
CA LYS A 6 18.74 10.28 33.60
C LYS A 6 17.45 11.06 33.54
N SER A 7 17.31 11.94 32.57
CA SER A 7 16.07 12.69 32.35
C SER A 7 15.03 11.67 31.88
N TYR A 8 14.12 11.32 32.78
CA TYR A 8 12.95 10.49 32.49
C TYR A 8 11.81 11.40 32.05
N PHE A 9 10.90 10.84 31.25
CA PHE A 9 9.66 11.54 30.98
C PHE A 9 8.97 11.93 32.31
N PRO A 10 8.41 13.16 32.40
CA PRO A 10 7.71 13.58 33.58
C PRO A 10 6.47 12.71 33.81
N SER A 11 6.03 12.61 35.07
CA SER A 11 4.83 11.85 35.41
C SER A 11 3.61 12.40 34.65
N GLN A 12 2.80 11.52 34.13
CA GLN A 12 1.56 11.88 33.42
C GLN A 12 0.38 12.05 34.40
N THR A 13 0.55 11.69 35.69
CA THR A 13 -0.48 11.78 36.73
C THR A 13 -0.57 13.13 37.39
N VAL A 14 0.26 14.10 36.98
CA VAL A 14 0.22 15.47 37.46
C VAL A 14 -1.06 16.18 37.00
N SER A 15 -1.40 17.29 37.64
CA SER A 15 -2.60 18.08 37.30
C SER A 15 -2.52 18.62 35.89
N ASP A 16 -3.67 18.83 35.27
CA ASP A 16 -3.74 19.34 33.89
C ASP A 16 -3.12 20.74 33.75
N ALA A 17 -3.23 21.56 34.81
CA ALA A 17 -2.57 22.87 34.89
C ALA A 17 -1.04 22.77 34.93
N GLU A 18 -0.49 21.75 35.59
CA GLU A 18 0.95 21.51 35.61
C GLU A 18 1.43 20.98 34.22
N LYS A 19 0.65 20.14 33.53
CA LYS A 19 0.97 19.66 32.17
C LYS A 19 1.07 20.81 31.18
N LEU A 20 0.30 21.89 31.35
CA LEU A 20 0.36 23.11 30.53
C LEU A 20 1.59 23.96 30.81
N SER A 21 2.29 23.73 31.92
CA SER A 21 3.43 24.58 32.29
C SER A 21 4.61 24.45 31.33
N TYR A 22 5.34 25.53 31.13
CA TYR A 22 6.57 25.54 30.32
C TYR A 22 7.61 24.54 30.84
N ASP A 23 7.74 24.40 32.16
CA ASP A 23 8.70 23.49 32.77
C ASP A 23 8.38 22.01 32.49
N TYR A 24 7.09 21.67 32.45
CA TYR A 24 6.66 20.31 32.05
C TYR A 24 7.00 20.04 30.59
N GLY A 25 6.67 20.99 29.70
CA GLY A 25 7.00 20.88 28.28
C GLY A 25 8.51 20.78 28.03
N LEU A 26 9.31 21.55 28.75
CA LEU A 26 10.76 21.46 28.66
C LEU A 26 11.29 20.10 29.11
N LYS A 27 10.75 19.53 30.20
CA LYS A 27 11.11 18.17 30.65
C LYS A 27 10.78 17.13 29.63
N VAL A 28 9.60 17.19 28.96
CA VAL A 28 9.19 16.29 27.87
C VAL A 28 10.14 16.43 26.70
N ALA A 29 10.40 17.65 26.25
CA ALA A 29 11.29 17.90 25.11
C ALA A 29 12.72 17.40 25.38
N LYS A 30 13.23 17.63 26.61
CA LYS A 30 14.55 17.12 27.02
C LYS A 30 14.59 15.60 27.15
N ALA A 31 13.50 14.95 27.57
CA ALA A 31 13.42 13.50 27.60
C ALA A 31 13.51 12.91 26.19
N ILE A 32 12.81 13.51 25.22
CA ILE A 32 12.90 13.11 23.81
C ILE A 32 14.31 13.36 23.27
N GLU A 33 14.89 14.52 23.58
CA GLU A 33 16.26 14.86 23.19
C GLU A 33 17.27 13.85 23.72
N MET A 34 17.16 13.48 25.00
CA MET A 34 18.03 12.47 25.58
C MET A 34 17.85 11.06 25.00
N GLU A 35 16.63 10.69 24.64
CA GLU A 35 16.39 9.36 24.05
C GLU A 35 16.99 9.24 22.65
N TRP A 36 16.92 10.29 21.85
CA TRP A 36 17.30 10.24 20.45
C TRP A 36 18.67 10.84 20.13
N PHE A 37 19.13 11.86 20.89
CA PHE A 37 20.28 12.70 20.54
C PHE A 37 21.43 12.64 21.55
N ASN A 38 21.37 11.72 22.51
CA ASN A 38 22.40 11.61 23.54
C ASN A 38 23.70 11.09 22.96
N ASP A 39 24.75 11.91 23.06
CA ASP A 39 26.12 11.59 22.61
C ASP A 39 26.93 10.74 23.59
N GLU A 40 26.48 10.56 24.85
CA GLU A 40 27.17 9.74 25.86
C GLU A 40 27.18 8.24 25.50
N ARG A 41 26.30 7.81 24.62
CA ARG A 41 26.33 6.48 24.00
C ARG A 41 27.25 6.53 22.78
N THR A 42 28.03 5.49 22.58
CA THR A 42 28.97 5.32 21.43
C THR A 42 28.37 5.61 20.06
N THR A 43 27.08 5.62 19.94
CA THR A 43 26.32 6.01 18.75
C THR A 43 25.00 6.68 19.14
N ASN A 44 24.85 7.92 18.75
CA ASN A 44 23.60 8.68 18.83
C ASN A 44 22.54 7.98 17.97
N ARG A 45 21.38 7.67 18.57
CA ARG A 45 20.30 6.92 17.90
C ARG A 45 19.83 7.62 16.62
N TYR A 46 19.62 8.92 16.68
CA TYR A 46 19.21 9.71 15.53
C TYR A 46 20.24 9.70 14.41
N SER A 47 21.50 9.94 14.76
CA SER A 47 22.59 9.95 13.78
C SER A 47 22.80 8.58 13.14
N SER A 48 22.73 7.51 13.93
CA SER A 48 22.85 6.13 13.42
C SER A 48 21.71 5.82 12.43
N TYR A 49 20.48 6.14 12.81
CA TYR A 49 19.29 5.90 12.00
C TYR A 49 19.34 6.68 10.68
N ARG A 50 19.70 7.95 10.78
CA ARG A 50 19.83 8.83 9.60
C ARG A 50 20.97 8.38 8.67
N ASN A 51 22.09 7.96 9.21
CA ASN A 51 23.20 7.44 8.41
C ASN A 51 22.81 6.15 7.69
N ASP A 52 22.12 5.25 8.35
CA ASP A 52 21.59 4.02 7.76
C ASP A 52 20.66 4.33 6.58
N PHE A 53 19.69 5.21 6.79
CA PHE A 53 18.77 5.64 5.74
C PHE A 53 19.49 6.37 4.59
N HIS A 54 20.45 7.21 4.92
CA HIS A 54 21.26 7.86 3.91
C HIS A 54 22.02 6.84 3.05
N ASN A 55 22.66 5.87 3.66
CA ASN A 55 23.36 4.80 2.95
C ASN A 55 22.41 4.01 2.04
N LEU A 56 21.23 3.64 2.51
CA LEU A 56 20.23 2.96 1.69
C LEU A 56 19.80 3.81 0.47
N ARG A 57 19.65 5.11 0.66
CA ARG A 57 19.35 6.05 -0.43
C ARG A 57 20.49 6.17 -1.44
N LEU A 58 21.74 6.15 -0.97
CA LEU A 58 22.91 6.13 -1.86
C LEU A 58 22.94 4.85 -2.69
N TYR A 59 22.66 3.69 -2.08
CA TYR A 59 22.53 2.43 -2.81
C TYR A 59 21.40 2.47 -3.84
N ALA A 60 20.24 3.01 -3.47
CA ALA A 60 19.12 3.14 -4.39
C ALA A 60 19.40 4.07 -5.58
N ARG A 61 20.34 5.02 -5.44
CA ARG A 61 20.80 5.91 -6.52
C ARG A 61 21.99 5.36 -7.30
N GLY A 62 22.67 4.34 -6.80
CA GLY A 62 23.96 3.88 -7.33
C GLY A 62 25.10 4.85 -7.03
N GLU A 63 25.03 5.54 -5.90
CA GLU A 63 26.04 6.50 -5.41
C GLU A 63 26.69 6.00 -4.10
N GLN A 64 26.65 4.72 -3.84
CA GLN A 64 27.23 4.13 -2.62
C GLN A 64 28.73 4.42 -2.49
N ALA A 65 29.20 4.47 -1.23
CA ALA A 65 30.58 4.78 -0.94
C ALA A 65 31.57 3.80 -1.61
N ILE A 66 32.47 4.33 -2.40
CA ILE A 66 33.45 3.54 -3.18
C ILE A 66 34.66 3.10 -2.34
N GLN A 67 34.85 3.70 -1.15
CA GLN A 67 36.03 3.44 -0.33
C GLN A 67 36.17 1.95 0.03
N LYS A 68 35.09 1.28 0.36
CA LYS A 68 35.08 -0.16 0.68
C LYS A 68 35.58 -1.04 -0.48
N TYR A 69 35.29 -0.66 -1.74
CA TYR A 69 35.79 -1.40 -2.91
C TYR A 69 37.28 -1.13 -3.15
N LYS A 70 37.72 0.08 -2.86
CA LYS A 70 39.14 0.46 -2.92
C LYS A 70 39.93 -0.30 -1.88
N ASP A 71 39.40 -0.38 -0.66
CA ASP A 71 40.07 -1.11 0.44
C ASP A 71 40.17 -2.62 0.14
N GLU A 72 39.12 -3.21 -0.47
CA GLU A 72 39.11 -4.63 -0.85
C GLU A 72 40.07 -4.95 -2.02
N LEU A 73 40.25 -4.01 -2.95
CA LEU A 73 41.12 -4.21 -4.12
C LEU A 73 42.53 -3.69 -3.92
N SER A 74 42.79 -2.95 -2.84
CA SER A 74 44.11 -2.42 -2.55
C SER A 74 45.07 -3.51 -2.06
N ILE A 75 46.32 -3.41 -2.48
CA ILE A 75 47.42 -4.23 -1.92
C ILE A 75 48.23 -3.32 -0.99
N ASN A 76 48.16 -3.55 0.31
CA ASN A 76 48.84 -2.72 1.33
C ASN A 76 48.47 -1.21 1.22
N GLY A 77 47.24 -0.91 0.80
CA GLY A 77 46.77 0.48 0.62
C GLY A 77 47.17 1.14 -0.68
N ASP A 78 47.98 0.48 -1.52
CA ASP A 78 48.36 1.01 -2.84
C ASP A 78 47.33 0.64 -3.92
N LEU A 79 46.88 1.63 -4.69
CA LEU A 79 45.96 1.55 -5.80
C LEU A 79 46.58 2.04 -7.12
N SER A 80 47.87 2.46 -7.11
CA SER A 80 48.49 3.12 -8.25
C SER A 80 48.58 2.22 -9.50
N TYR A 81 48.55 0.88 -9.28
CA TYR A 81 48.57 -0.11 -10.34
C TYR A 81 47.20 -0.39 -10.99
N LEU A 82 46.11 0.23 -10.44
CA LEU A 82 44.74 0.01 -10.90
C LEU A 82 44.24 1.25 -11.61
N ASN A 83 44.04 1.12 -12.91
CA ASN A 83 43.32 2.13 -13.72
C ASN A 83 41.89 1.63 -13.96
N LEU A 84 41.01 1.85 -12.98
CA LEU A 84 39.62 1.38 -12.99
C LEU A 84 38.65 2.55 -12.90
N ASP A 85 37.49 2.40 -13.54
CA ASP A 85 36.37 3.28 -13.31
C ASP A 85 35.67 2.86 -12.01
N TRP A 86 35.84 3.67 -10.97
CA TRP A 86 35.31 3.42 -9.62
C TRP A 86 33.83 3.76 -9.49
N LYS A 87 33.19 4.29 -10.54
CA LYS A 87 31.78 4.67 -10.50
C LYS A 87 30.91 3.43 -10.24
N PRO A 88 30.07 3.47 -9.21
CA PRO A 88 29.17 2.34 -8.92
C PRO A 88 28.17 2.09 -10.03
N VAL A 89 27.85 0.83 -10.26
CA VAL A 89 26.80 0.44 -11.22
C VAL A 89 25.44 0.57 -10.57
N PRO A 90 24.49 1.36 -11.10
CA PRO A 90 23.20 1.65 -10.47
C PRO A 90 22.16 0.55 -10.67
N ILE A 91 22.47 -0.67 -10.23
CA ILE A 91 21.61 -1.84 -10.44
C ILE A 91 20.36 -1.77 -9.57
N ILE A 92 20.52 -1.38 -8.29
CA ILE A 92 19.40 -1.27 -7.34
C ILE A 92 18.37 -0.26 -7.81
N SER A 93 18.80 0.85 -8.45
CA SER A 93 17.92 1.88 -8.98
C SER A 93 16.85 1.29 -9.89
N LYS A 94 17.24 0.41 -10.82
CA LYS A 94 16.30 -0.28 -11.73
C LYS A 94 15.20 -1.01 -10.96
N PHE A 95 15.55 -1.80 -9.96
CA PHE A 95 14.59 -2.58 -9.19
C PHE A 95 13.67 -1.68 -8.33
N VAL A 96 14.22 -0.63 -7.73
CA VAL A 96 13.43 0.35 -6.97
C VAL A 96 12.42 1.05 -7.87
N ASP A 97 12.84 1.53 -9.04
CA ASP A 97 11.98 2.26 -9.96
C ASP A 97 10.85 1.37 -10.52
N ILE A 98 11.13 0.11 -10.81
CA ILE A 98 10.12 -0.87 -11.23
C ILE A 98 9.06 -1.07 -10.13
N VAL A 99 9.48 -1.23 -8.88
CA VAL A 99 8.55 -1.42 -7.76
C VAL A 99 7.73 -0.17 -7.51
N VAL A 100 8.39 0.99 -7.42
CA VAL A 100 7.74 2.26 -7.11
C VAL A 100 6.75 2.66 -8.19
N ASN A 101 7.16 2.63 -9.46
CA ASN A 101 6.29 3.01 -10.58
C ASN A 101 5.15 2.02 -10.75
N GLY A 102 5.43 0.72 -10.71
CA GLY A 102 4.38 -0.30 -10.86
C GLY A 102 3.34 -0.32 -9.73
N ILE A 103 3.67 0.23 -8.55
CA ILE A 103 2.71 0.42 -7.46
C ILE A 103 2.03 1.79 -7.55
N ALA A 104 2.78 2.84 -7.85
CA ALA A 104 2.26 4.21 -7.90
C ALA A 104 1.23 4.43 -9.02
N GLU A 105 1.33 3.67 -10.11
CA GLU A 105 0.37 3.70 -11.23
C GLU A 105 -0.99 3.10 -10.87
N ARG A 106 -1.09 2.33 -9.79
CA ARG A 106 -2.38 1.78 -9.36
C ARG A 106 -3.27 2.88 -8.84
N THR A 107 -4.40 3.04 -9.51
CA THR A 107 -5.44 3.96 -9.11
C THR A 107 -6.30 3.37 -8.00
N TYR A 108 -6.78 4.22 -7.13
CA TYR A 108 -7.66 3.87 -6.02
C TYR A 108 -8.84 4.84 -5.98
N ASP A 109 -9.92 4.39 -5.40
CA ASP A 109 -11.13 5.17 -5.14
C ASP A 109 -11.32 5.30 -3.63
N ILE A 110 -11.63 6.49 -3.16
CA ILE A 110 -11.95 6.73 -1.76
C ILE A 110 -13.46 6.77 -1.65
N GLN A 111 -14.01 5.93 -0.79
CA GLN A 111 -15.43 5.90 -0.49
C GLN A 111 -15.66 6.24 0.97
N ALA A 112 -16.62 7.12 1.22
CA ALA A 112 -17.06 7.50 2.55
C ALA A 112 -18.44 6.92 2.80
N PHE A 113 -18.64 6.33 3.98
CA PHE A 113 -19.92 5.82 4.42
C PHE A 113 -20.25 6.40 5.78
N SER A 114 -21.47 6.89 5.94
CA SER A 114 -21.98 7.35 7.23
C SER A 114 -22.16 6.16 8.18
N GLN A 115 -21.54 6.25 9.36
CA GLN A 115 -21.56 5.20 10.39
C GLN A 115 -22.39 5.61 11.63
N ASP A 116 -22.89 6.81 11.67
CA ASP A 116 -23.73 7.31 12.74
C ASP A 116 -25.15 6.73 12.70
N ALA A 117 -25.83 6.78 13.84
CA ALA A 117 -27.17 6.19 13.98
C ALA A 117 -28.19 6.79 13.02
N TYR A 118 -28.08 8.09 12.73
CA TYR A 118 -28.98 8.79 11.81
C TYR A 118 -28.76 8.37 10.36
N GLY A 119 -27.52 8.28 9.92
CA GLY A 119 -27.19 7.81 8.57
C GLY A 119 -27.61 6.36 8.32
N VAL A 120 -27.45 5.51 9.35
CA VAL A 120 -27.92 4.12 9.30
C VAL A 120 -29.45 4.06 9.25
N GLU A 121 -30.14 4.89 10.04
CA GLU A 121 -31.60 4.98 10.03
C GLU A 121 -32.15 5.42 8.66
N GLN A 122 -31.56 6.45 8.05
CA GLN A 122 -31.93 6.89 6.71
C GLN A 122 -31.73 5.80 5.67
N ARG A 123 -30.62 5.07 5.74
CA ARG A 123 -30.34 3.94 4.84
C ARG A 123 -31.36 2.81 5.02
N THR A 124 -31.70 2.51 6.26
CA THR A 124 -32.71 1.48 6.58
C THR A 124 -34.07 1.90 6.09
N LYS A 125 -34.47 3.16 6.32
CA LYS A 125 -35.73 3.69 5.84
C LYS A 125 -35.86 3.65 4.32
N TYR A 126 -34.81 4.06 3.61
CA TYR A 126 -34.80 3.98 2.15
C TYR A 126 -34.95 2.52 1.66
N MET A 127 -34.30 1.58 2.31
CA MET A 127 -34.45 0.15 2.00
C MET A 127 -35.86 -0.35 2.31
N GLU A 128 -36.48 0.12 3.41
CA GLU A 128 -37.85 -0.20 3.78
C GLU A 128 -38.87 0.40 2.78
N ASP A 129 -38.64 1.62 2.32
CA ASP A 129 -39.48 2.28 1.32
C ASP A 129 -39.46 1.49 0.00
N ILE A 130 -38.29 1.05 -0.47
CA ILE A 130 -38.17 0.20 -1.67
C ILE A 130 -38.87 -1.16 -1.48
N LEU A 131 -38.64 -1.80 -0.32
CA LEU A 131 -39.30 -3.07 -0.02
C LEU A 131 -40.84 -2.94 -0.02
N SER A 132 -41.36 -1.83 0.54
CA SER A 132 -42.78 -1.51 0.51
C SER A 132 -43.30 -1.33 -0.93
N ASP A 133 -42.54 -0.63 -1.76
CA ASP A 133 -42.88 -0.43 -3.18
C ASP A 133 -42.78 -1.76 -3.98
N MET A 134 -41.80 -2.64 -3.65
CA MET A 134 -41.74 -3.98 -4.25
C MET A 134 -42.98 -4.83 -3.92
N GLU A 135 -43.46 -4.75 -2.67
CA GLU A 135 -44.66 -5.48 -2.24
C GLU A 135 -45.92 -4.93 -2.89
N THR A 136 -45.98 -3.60 -3.11
CA THR A 136 -47.18 -2.92 -3.65
C THR A 136 -47.13 -2.72 -5.16
N GLU A 137 -46.07 -3.17 -5.84
CA GLU A 137 -45.84 -2.92 -7.28
C GLU A 137 -47.03 -3.27 -8.16
N GLN A 138 -47.68 -4.42 -7.92
CA GLN A 138 -48.89 -4.81 -8.70
C GLN A 138 -50.07 -3.86 -8.49
N PHE A 139 -50.21 -3.35 -7.27
CA PHE A 139 -51.28 -2.38 -6.94
C PHE A 139 -50.99 -1.02 -7.54
N ASP A 140 -49.73 -0.56 -7.47
CA ASP A 140 -49.28 0.72 -8.01
C ASP A 140 -49.39 0.77 -9.53
N GLN A 141 -49.08 -0.31 -10.22
CA GLN A 141 -49.27 -0.45 -11.65
C GLN A 141 -50.79 -0.36 -12.04
N GLN A 142 -51.67 -0.98 -11.25
CA GLN A 142 -53.13 -0.88 -11.47
C GLN A 142 -53.66 0.51 -11.15
N ALA A 143 -53.19 1.14 -10.09
CA ALA A 143 -53.56 2.51 -9.73
C ALA A 143 -53.09 3.54 -10.76
N ALA A 144 -51.85 3.39 -11.25
CA ALA A 144 -51.33 4.24 -12.33
C ALA A 144 -52.08 4.08 -13.63
N GLN A 145 -52.50 2.86 -13.98
CA GLN A 145 -53.32 2.61 -15.21
C GLN A 145 -54.75 3.08 -15.10
N GLN A 146 -55.41 2.96 -13.92
CA GLN A 146 -56.81 3.32 -13.73
C GLN A 146 -57.03 4.78 -13.35
N PHE A 147 -56.12 5.35 -12.54
CA PHE A 147 -56.31 6.67 -11.94
C PHE A 147 -55.20 7.68 -12.32
N GLY A 148 -54.15 7.25 -12.96
CA GLY A 148 -53.01 8.13 -13.31
C GLY A 148 -52.21 8.64 -12.08
N ILE A 149 -52.37 8.00 -10.92
CA ILE A 149 -51.75 8.41 -9.67
C ILE A 149 -50.57 7.50 -9.42
N ASN A 150 -49.40 8.10 -9.22
CA ASN A 150 -48.22 7.38 -8.78
C ASN A 150 -48.22 7.30 -7.25
N THR A 151 -48.32 6.10 -6.69
CA THR A 151 -48.42 5.85 -5.24
C THR A 151 -47.11 5.37 -4.66
N ARG A 152 -46.06 5.28 -5.48
CA ARG A 152 -44.70 4.87 -5.05
C ARG A 152 -44.10 5.84 -4.04
N GLN A 153 -43.49 5.32 -3.02
CA GLN A 153 -42.76 6.05 -1.98
C GLN A 153 -41.33 6.37 -2.40
N SER A 154 -40.74 5.51 -3.23
CA SER A 154 -39.36 5.67 -3.74
C SER A 154 -39.34 6.42 -5.08
N GLU A 155 -38.29 7.21 -5.32
CA GLU A 155 -38.04 7.93 -6.56
C GLU A 155 -37.35 7.07 -7.63
N ILE A 156 -37.25 5.76 -7.43
CA ILE A 156 -36.51 4.85 -8.32
C ILE A 156 -37.31 4.59 -9.59
N LYS A 157 -36.66 4.70 -10.76
CA LYS A 157 -37.27 4.45 -12.06
C LYS A 157 -37.60 2.98 -12.27
N GLU A 158 -36.69 2.09 -11.91
CA GLU A 158 -36.86 0.64 -12.04
C GLU A 158 -36.74 0.00 -10.66
N LEU A 159 -37.81 -0.63 -10.19
CA LEU A 159 -37.83 -1.31 -8.91
C LEU A 159 -37.10 -2.66 -9.01
N PRO A 160 -36.29 -2.99 -8.02
CA PRO A 160 -35.70 -4.33 -7.92
C PRO A 160 -36.79 -5.41 -7.78
N GLU A 161 -36.69 -6.52 -8.52
CA GLU A 161 -37.68 -7.60 -8.46
C GLU A 161 -37.33 -8.66 -7.40
N THR A 162 -36.05 -8.72 -7.01
CA THR A 162 -35.55 -9.71 -6.04
C THR A 162 -34.77 -9.05 -4.90
N PRO A 163 -34.74 -9.69 -3.71
CA PRO A 163 -33.93 -9.19 -2.60
C PRO A 163 -32.43 -9.12 -2.93
N GLU A 164 -31.94 -9.98 -3.84
CA GLU A 164 -30.54 -9.95 -4.30
C GLU A 164 -30.28 -8.69 -5.15
N GLU A 165 -31.23 -8.30 -5.96
CA GLU A 165 -31.19 -7.08 -6.77
C GLU A 165 -31.24 -5.83 -5.90
N LEU A 166 -32.08 -5.82 -4.86
CA LEU A 166 -32.11 -4.77 -3.86
C LEU A 166 -30.75 -4.65 -3.16
N GLY A 167 -30.13 -5.77 -2.80
CA GLY A 167 -28.78 -5.76 -2.21
C GLY A 167 -27.71 -5.18 -3.13
N LEU A 168 -27.81 -5.44 -4.44
CA LEU A 168 -26.91 -4.86 -5.44
C LEU A 168 -27.20 -3.37 -5.66
N HIS A 169 -28.47 -2.97 -5.73
CA HIS A 169 -28.88 -1.57 -5.83
C HIS A 169 -28.35 -0.73 -4.66
N MET A 170 -28.50 -1.25 -3.43
CA MET A 170 -27.96 -0.63 -2.22
C MET A 170 -26.42 -0.50 -2.20
N GLN A 171 -25.71 -1.35 -2.92
CA GLN A 171 -24.24 -1.31 -2.98
C GLN A 171 -23.73 -0.47 -4.16
N LEU A 172 -24.45 -0.38 -5.25
CA LEU A 172 -23.99 0.26 -6.48
C LEU A 172 -24.57 1.68 -6.67
N GLU A 173 -25.84 1.84 -6.40
CA GLU A 173 -26.58 3.06 -6.75
C GLU A 173 -26.93 3.91 -5.53
N TYR A 174 -27.21 3.27 -4.39
CA TYR A 174 -27.55 4.02 -3.19
C TYR A 174 -26.33 4.67 -2.58
N LYS A 175 -26.40 5.98 -2.45
CA LYS A 175 -25.40 6.79 -1.77
C LYS A 175 -26.08 8.03 -1.20
N GLN A 176 -25.80 8.30 0.07
CA GLN A 176 -26.33 9.51 0.69
C GLN A 176 -25.60 10.74 0.13
N SER A 177 -26.30 11.83 -0.04
CA SER A 177 -25.73 13.10 -0.50
C SER A 177 -24.58 13.59 0.40
N VAL A 178 -24.68 13.34 1.70
CA VAL A 178 -23.65 13.63 2.69
C VAL A 178 -22.37 12.80 2.45
N GLU A 179 -22.50 11.53 2.07
CA GLU A 179 -21.37 10.67 1.74
C GLU A 179 -20.65 11.15 0.46
N ILE A 180 -21.43 11.54 -0.55
CA ILE A 180 -20.90 12.14 -1.79
C ILE A 180 -20.17 13.44 -1.50
N ALA A 181 -20.76 14.31 -0.66
CA ALA A 181 -20.14 15.56 -0.26
C ALA A 181 -18.82 15.35 0.46
N GLN A 182 -18.74 14.35 1.34
CA GLN A 182 -17.52 14.01 2.06
C GLN A 182 -16.44 13.48 1.13
N GLU A 183 -16.78 12.65 0.15
CA GLU A 183 -15.82 12.15 -0.84
C GLU A 183 -15.26 13.27 -1.71
N GLN A 184 -16.11 14.19 -2.16
CA GLN A 184 -15.69 15.35 -2.93
C GLN A 184 -14.79 16.27 -2.09
N ALA A 185 -15.12 16.47 -0.81
CA ALA A 185 -14.27 17.23 0.11
C ALA A 185 -12.88 16.60 0.27
N LEU A 186 -12.82 15.28 0.44
CA LEU A 186 -11.55 14.56 0.52
C LEU A 186 -10.76 14.65 -0.79
N ALA A 187 -11.40 14.47 -1.94
CA ALA A 187 -10.76 14.58 -3.25
C ALA A 187 -10.13 15.96 -3.44
N LEU A 188 -10.84 17.02 -3.06
CA LEU A 188 -10.37 18.40 -3.15
C LEU A 188 -9.17 18.67 -2.24
N LEU A 189 -9.16 18.12 -1.02
CA LEU A 189 -8.04 18.24 -0.09
C LEU A 189 -6.82 17.47 -0.58
N PHE A 190 -7.00 16.31 -1.18
CA PHE A 190 -5.91 15.54 -1.78
C PHE A 190 -5.32 16.26 -3.00
N GLU A 191 -6.15 16.83 -3.86
CA GLU A 191 -5.70 17.61 -5.01
C GLU A 191 -4.97 18.88 -4.58
N GLY A 192 -5.53 19.64 -3.65
CA GLY A 192 -4.91 20.86 -3.10
C GLY A 192 -3.55 20.62 -2.43
N SER A 193 -3.36 19.44 -1.84
CA SER A 193 -2.09 19.01 -1.23
C SER A 193 -1.11 18.35 -2.21
N ASN A 194 -1.45 18.22 -3.50
CA ASN A 194 -0.65 17.46 -4.48
C ASN A 194 -0.31 16.03 -3.99
N TYR A 195 -1.29 15.35 -3.44
CA TYR A 195 -1.09 14.06 -2.76
C TYR A 195 -0.45 12.99 -3.64
N GLU A 196 -0.65 13.00 -4.95
CA GLU A 196 -0.02 12.07 -5.88
C GLU A 196 1.52 12.17 -5.85
N LEU A 197 2.07 13.36 -5.65
CA LEU A 197 3.53 13.54 -5.48
C LEU A 197 3.99 13.00 -4.12
N ILE A 198 3.22 13.23 -3.07
CA ILE A 198 3.48 12.70 -1.72
C ILE A 198 3.45 11.18 -1.77
N LYS A 199 2.46 10.60 -2.46
CA LYS A 199 2.29 9.16 -2.67
C LYS A 199 3.53 8.53 -3.32
N LYS A 200 4.03 9.09 -4.39
CA LYS A 200 5.26 8.61 -5.05
C LYS A 200 6.47 8.64 -4.11
N ARG A 201 6.59 9.70 -3.28
CA ARG A 201 7.69 9.83 -2.33
C ARG A 201 7.62 8.78 -1.23
N PHE A 202 6.47 8.59 -0.58
CA PHE A 202 6.38 7.58 0.48
C PHE A 202 6.46 6.15 -0.05
N TYR A 203 5.99 5.83 -1.28
CA TYR A 203 6.24 4.52 -1.90
C TYR A 203 7.72 4.29 -2.14
N ARG A 204 8.45 5.32 -2.54
CA ARG A 204 9.91 5.24 -2.66
C ARG A 204 10.57 4.97 -1.30
N ASP A 205 10.15 5.67 -0.26
CA ASP A 205 10.68 5.45 1.09
C ASP A 205 10.30 4.08 1.64
N LEU A 206 9.07 3.61 1.46
CA LEU A 206 8.67 2.26 1.82
C LEU A 206 9.52 1.19 1.11
N THR A 207 9.91 1.42 -0.13
CA THR A 207 10.75 0.49 -0.90
C THR A 207 12.21 0.56 -0.46
N VAL A 208 12.76 1.76 -0.30
CA VAL A 208 14.19 2.00 -0.01
C VAL A 208 14.49 1.89 1.48
N LEU A 209 13.69 2.51 2.33
CA LEU A 209 13.92 2.60 3.78
C LEU A 209 13.11 1.57 4.56
N GLY A 210 11.99 1.10 4.01
CA GLY A 210 11.06 0.20 4.68
C GLY A 210 10.05 0.89 5.59
N ILE A 211 9.99 2.21 5.60
CA ILE A 211 9.07 3.03 6.39
C ILE A 211 8.57 4.19 5.55
N GLY A 212 7.30 4.51 5.70
CA GLY A 212 6.68 5.69 5.10
C GLY A 212 5.99 6.53 6.16
N ALA A 213 5.98 7.84 5.99
CA ALA A 213 5.33 8.76 6.91
C ALA A 213 4.68 9.92 6.15
N VAL A 214 3.50 10.29 6.60
CA VAL A 214 2.71 11.42 6.09
C VAL A 214 2.16 12.20 7.29
N LYS A 215 2.13 13.51 7.20
CA LYS A 215 1.59 14.38 8.24
C LYS A 215 0.37 15.12 7.71
N THR A 216 -0.65 15.21 8.51
CA THR A 216 -1.80 16.09 8.26
C THR A 216 -1.74 17.28 9.19
N ASN A 217 -1.78 18.48 8.64
CA ASN A 217 -1.83 19.72 9.39
C ASN A 217 -3.19 20.40 9.22
N PHE A 218 -3.53 21.21 10.19
CA PHE A 218 -4.67 22.11 10.09
C PHE A 218 -4.24 23.51 10.53
N THR A 219 -4.50 24.48 9.67
CA THR A 219 -4.35 25.89 10.01
C THR A 219 -5.65 26.61 9.67
N THR A 220 -6.03 27.57 10.49
CA THR A 220 -7.26 28.35 10.26
C THR A 220 -7.23 29.14 8.97
N SER A 221 -6.03 29.45 8.45
CA SER A 221 -5.84 30.23 7.22
C SER A 221 -5.89 29.37 5.95
N GLU A 222 -5.32 28.16 5.98
CA GLU A 222 -5.14 27.30 4.80
C GLU A 222 -6.09 26.09 4.82
N GLY A 223 -6.73 25.83 5.96
CA GLY A 223 -7.51 24.63 6.18
C GLY A 223 -6.65 23.40 6.45
N ALA A 224 -7.11 22.23 6.04
CA ALA A 224 -6.38 20.99 6.20
C ALA A 224 -5.40 20.78 5.03
N THR A 225 -4.17 20.43 5.35
CA THR A 225 -3.10 20.15 4.37
C THR A 225 -2.43 18.82 4.69
N VAL A 226 -1.89 18.18 3.66
CA VAL A 226 -1.11 16.96 3.77
C VAL A 226 0.33 17.26 3.40
N GLU A 227 1.26 16.87 4.26
CA GLU A 227 2.69 17.06 4.04
C GLU A 227 3.42 15.71 4.00
N TYR A 228 4.40 15.63 3.11
CA TYR A 228 5.35 14.53 3.13
C TYR A 228 6.33 14.69 4.28
N VAL A 229 6.55 13.64 5.04
CA VAL A 229 7.54 13.59 6.12
C VAL A 229 8.69 12.67 5.70
N ASP A 230 9.91 13.21 5.75
CA ASP A 230 11.11 12.39 5.51
C ASP A 230 11.36 11.47 6.71
N PRO A 231 11.28 10.14 6.55
CA PRO A 231 11.52 9.21 7.65
C PRO A 231 12.90 9.35 8.30
N ALA A 232 13.89 9.87 7.58
CA ALA A 232 15.21 10.12 8.14
C ALA A 232 15.25 11.23 9.20
N ASN A 233 14.25 12.09 9.22
CA ASN A 233 14.12 13.17 10.19
C ASN A 233 13.05 12.88 11.25
N LEU A 234 12.43 11.71 11.19
CA LEU A 234 11.36 11.33 12.10
C LEU A 234 11.92 10.86 13.44
N VAL A 235 11.25 11.29 14.51
CA VAL A 235 11.52 10.95 15.91
C VAL A 235 10.23 10.40 16.50
N TYR A 236 10.26 9.23 17.12
CA TYR A 236 9.07 8.57 17.67
C TYR A 236 9.40 7.70 18.89
N SER A 237 8.39 7.45 19.72
CA SER A 237 8.51 6.55 20.87
C SER A 237 8.70 5.11 20.39
N TYR A 238 9.32 4.27 21.22
CA TYR A 238 9.46 2.86 20.89
C TYR A 238 8.11 2.21 20.64
N THR A 239 8.03 1.42 19.59
CA THR A 239 6.86 0.64 19.20
C THR A 239 7.26 -0.66 18.55
N ASP A 240 6.46 -1.71 18.75
CA ASP A 240 6.55 -2.98 18.03
C ASP A 240 5.47 -3.11 16.96
N SER A 241 4.49 -2.17 16.94
CA SER A 241 3.42 -2.17 15.95
C SER A 241 3.91 -1.62 14.61
N PRO A 242 3.79 -2.37 13.50
CA PRO A 242 4.11 -1.87 12.17
C PRO A 242 3.30 -0.63 11.75
N TYR A 243 2.22 -0.36 12.44
CA TYR A 243 1.27 0.74 12.16
C TYR A 243 1.41 1.92 13.11
N PHE A 244 2.31 1.86 14.08
CA PHE A 244 2.61 2.94 15.01
C PHE A 244 1.38 3.45 15.79
N GLU A 245 0.47 2.55 16.17
CA GLU A 245 -0.76 2.89 16.89
C GLU A 245 -0.53 3.23 18.37
N ASP A 246 0.49 2.65 18.98
CA ASP A 246 0.84 2.69 20.40
C ASP A 246 1.84 3.80 20.76
N ILE A 247 2.24 4.63 19.78
CA ILE A 247 3.19 5.72 20.05
C ILE A 247 2.56 6.80 20.92
N TYR A 248 3.32 7.31 21.89
CA TYR A 248 2.91 8.41 22.75
C TYR A 248 3.63 9.72 22.44
N TYR A 249 4.69 9.72 21.66
CA TYR A 249 5.22 10.91 21.01
C TYR A 249 5.71 10.63 19.62
N VAL A 250 5.61 11.63 18.77
CA VAL A 250 6.14 11.64 17.41
C VAL A 250 6.56 13.06 17.06
N GLY A 251 7.60 13.20 16.30
CA GLY A 251 8.07 14.50 15.84
C GLY A 251 9.00 14.41 14.65
N GLU A 252 9.35 15.56 14.14
CA GLU A 252 10.30 15.71 13.05
C GLU A 252 11.33 16.80 13.32
N VAL A 253 12.54 16.56 12.86
CA VAL A 253 13.61 17.56 12.91
C VAL A 253 13.61 18.33 11.61
N LYS A 254 13.27 19.62 11.69
CA LYS A 254 13.35 20.54 10.54
C LYS A 254 14.54 21.47 10.68
N THR A 255 15.29 21.64 9.60
CA THR A 255 16.35 22.62 9.50
C THR A 255 15.78 23.87 8.83
N ILE A 256 15.58 24.92 9.61
CA ILE A 256 14.94 26.15 9.15
C ILE A 256 15.89 27.33 9.25
N PRO A 257 15.80 28.32 8.35
CA PRO A 257 16.56 29.55 8.48
C PRO A 257 16.02 30.40 9.64
N VAL A 258 16.90 31.21 10.25
CA VAL A 258 16.52 32.06 11.41
C VAL A 258 15.37 33.00 11.09
N ASN A 259 15.31 33.51 9.86
CA ASN A 259 14.22 34.39 9.43
C ASN A 259 12.86 33.66 9.45
N GLU A 260 12.84 32.40 9.07
CA GLU A 260 11.63 31.58 9.11
C GLU A 260 11.26 31.25 10.56
N LEU A 261 12.27 31.01 11.42
CA LEU A 261 12.05 30.83 12.85
C LEU A 261 11.38 32.06 13.47
N ALA A 262 11.89 33.27 13.17
CA ALA A 262 11.32 34.52 13.66
C ALA A 262 9.88 34.75 13.19
N LYS A 263 9.57 34.33 11.95
CA LYS A 263 8.22 34.39 11.41
C LYS A 263 7.25 33.42 12.07
N GLN A 264 7.69 32.19 12.31
CA GLN A 264 6.86 31.16 12.96
C GLN A 264 6.65 31.43 14.46
N PHE A 265 7.62 32.06 15.12
CA PHE A 265 7.59 32.36 16.56
C PHE A 265 7.80 33.87 16.85
N PRO A 266 6.78 34.69 16.62
CA PRO A 266 6.89 36.15 16.74
C PRO A 266 7.13 36.63 18.18
N HIS A 267 7.02 35.73 19.16
CA HIS A 267 7.32 36.06 20.58
C HIS A 267 8.82 36.06 20.87
N LEU A 268 9.67 35.57 19.95
CA LEU A 268 11.12 35.63 20.15
C LEU A 268 11.63 37.06 19.98
N THR A 269 12.43 37.51 20.95
CA THR A 269 13.07 38.81 20.89
C THR A 269 14.35 38.76 20.04
N GLU A 270 14.82 39.92 19.61
CA GLU A 270 16.08 40.00 18.84
C GLU A 270 17.27 39.45 19.65
N SER A 271 17.29 39.71 20.99
CA SER A 271 18.29 39.13 21.89
C SER A 271 18.23 37.60 21.96
N ASP A 272 17.04 37.01 21.90
CA ASP A 272 16.89 35.54 21.86
C ASP A 272 17.43 34.96 20.56
N LEU A 273 17.15 35.61 19.44
CA LEU A 273 17.67 35.20 18.14
C LEU A 273 19.20 35.27 18.07
N GLU A 274 19.80 36.35 18.65
CA GLU A 274 21.26 36.46 18.75
C GLU A 274 21.86 35.38 19.67
N GLU A 275 21.22 35.06 20.79
CA GLU A 275 21.68 33.99 21.69
C GLU A 275 21.61 32.62 21.00
N ILE A 276 20.53 32.34 20.32
CA ILE A 276 20.36 31.12 19.52
C ILE A 276 21.44 31.02 18.47
N MET A 277 21.76 32.13 17.79
CA MET A 277 22.82 32.18 16.80
C MET A 277 24.22 31.99 17.39
N LYS A 278 24.48 32.53 18.56
CA LYS A 278 25.76 32.38 19.27
C LYS A 278 25.96 30.97 19.77
N ASN A 279 24.93 30.34 20.30
CA ASN A 279 24.97 28.97 20.83
C ASN A 279 25.00 27.89 19.76
N LYS A 280 24.66 28.21 18.50
CA LYS A 280 24.73 27.32 17.36
C LYS A 280 26.09 26.63 17.17
N GLY A 281 27.18 27.31 17.54
CA GLY A 281 28.53 26.76 17.41
C GLY A 281 28.91 25.69 18.44
N TYR A 282 28.28 25.69 19.61
CA TYR A 282 28.54 24.73 20.69
C TYR A 282 27.75 23.43 20.54
N ASN A 283 26.61 23.47 19.86
CA ASN A 283 25.72 22.34 19.70
C ASN A 283 25.86 21.73 18.30
N ARG A 284 27.07 21.48 17.89
CA ARG A 284 27.37 20.61 16.75
C ARG A 284 26.98 19.17 17.08
N ILE A 285 25.72 18.93 17.27
CA ILE A 285 25.19 17.61 16.94
C ILE A 285 25.36 17.54 15.41
N ASN A 286 26.43 16.86 14.98
CA ASN A 286 26.79 16.73 13.56
C ASN A 286 25.74 15.89 12.84
N TYR A 287 24.57 16.46 12.62
CA TYR A 287 23.54 15.90 11.74
C TYR A 287 23.93 16.06 10.27
N ASN A 288 25.00 16.80 10.01
CA ASN A 288 25.47 17.07 8.67
C ASN A 288 26.23 15.88 8.12
N ASN A 289 25.71 15.40 7.05
CA ASN A 289 26.29 14.42 6.19
C ASN A 289 27.78 14.73 5.92
N ARG A 290 28.69 13.83 6.27
CA ARG A 290 30.15 13.96 5.98
C ARG A 290 30.44 14.17 4.50
N TYR A 291 29.46 14.03 3.63
CA TYR A 291 29.56 14.16 2.17
C TYR A 291 28.92 15.44 1.58
N SER A 292 28.32 16.30 2.41
CA SER A 292 27.85 17.59 1.94
C SER A 292 29.01 18.55 1.79
N THR A 293 29.43 18.79 0.57
CA THR A 293 30.39 19.85 0.20
C THR A 293 29.74 21.24 0.21
N LYS A 294 28.46 21.35 0.53
CA LYS A 294 27.80 22.64 0.73
C LYS A 294 28.31 23.24 2.03
N LYS A 295 28.88 24.45 1.94
CA LYS A 295 29.10 25.30 3.12
C LYS A 295 27.82 25.29 3.92
N GLU A 296 27.93 24.91 5.20
CA GLU A 296 26.82 24.99 6.14
C GLU A 296 26.25 26.40 6.06
N ASP A 297 24.96 26.47 5.76
CA ASP A 297 24.30 27.76 5.75
C ASP A 297 24.33 28.28 7.18
N VAL A 298 25.15 29.32 7.40
CA VAL A 298 25.45 29.84 8.74
C VAL A 298 24.16 30.24 9.47
N ASN A 299 23.09 30.45 8.74
CA ASN A 299 21.83 31.01 9.24
C ASN A 299 20.73 29.96 9.42
N THR A 300 21.04 28.65 9.45
CA THR A 300 20.03 27.60 9.65
C THR A 300 20.13 26.99 11.05
N ILE A 301 18.99 26.65 11.63
CA ILE A 301 18.84 26.07 12.98
C ILE A 301 18.01 24.80 12.86
N GLN A 302 18.32 23.83 13.70
CA GLN A 302 17.56 22.60 13.81
C GLN A 302 16.55 22.72 14.95
N VAL A 303 15.30 22.55 14.58
CA VAL A 303 14.16 22.57 15.48
C VAL A 303 13.50 21.22 15.45
N LEU A 304 13.25 20.65 16.62
CA LEU A 304 12.43 19.46 16.79
C LEU A 304 11.00 19.91 17.05
N TYR A 305 10.11 19.64 16.10
CA TYR A 305 8.66 19.75 16.29
C TYR A 305 8.15 18.40 16.72
N PHE A 306 7.35 18.34 17.78
CA PHE A 306 6.86 17.08 18.29
C PHE A 306 5.46 17.18 18.87
N ASP A 307 4.71 16.10 18.74
CA ASP A 307 3.42 15.88 19.36
C ASP A 307 3.60 14.89 20.50
N PHE A 308 3.10 15.22 21.67
CA PHE A 308 3.13 14.36 22.86
C PHE A 308 1.71 14.02 23.29
N LYS A 309 1.39 12.72 23.28
CA LYS A 309 0.08 12.20 23.68
C LYS A 309 0.09 11.86 25.16
N THR A 310 -0.84 12.39 25.88
CA THR A 310 -1.10 12.12 27.29
C THR A 310 -2.60 12.06 27.53
N TYR A 311 -3.04 12.13 28.75
CA TYR A 311 -4.46 12.16 29.08
C TYR A 311 -4.77 13.37 29.97
N MET A 312 -6.00 13.85 29.87
CA MET A 312 -6.62 14.85 30.73
C MET A 312 -7.79 14.20 31.45
N ASN A 313 -8.00 14.59 32.70
CA ASN A 313 -9.09 14.07 33.49
C ASN A 313 -10.22 15.09 33.54
N GLU A 314 -11.31 14.80 32.88
CA GLU A 314 -12.56 15.55 33.07
C GLU A 314 -13.22 15.07 34.35
N VAL A 315 -13.42 15.99 35.24
CA VAL A 315 -14.05 15.73 36.53
C VAL A 315 -15.41 16.40 36.60
N TYR A 316 -16.42 15.63 36.89
CA TYR A 316 -17.78 16.09 37.06
C TYR A 316 -18.21 15.90 38.51
N LYS A 317 -18.73 16.96 39.07
CA LYS A 317 -19.43 16.93 40.37
C LYS A 317 -20.89 16.60 40.09
N ILE A 318 -21.37 15.48 40.54
CA ILE A 318 -22.78 15.15 40.54
C ILE A 318 -23.35 15.53 41.89
N LYS A 319 -24.36 16.39 41.89
CA LYS A 319 -25.13 16.75 43.08
C LYS A 319 -26.50 16.15 42.98
N GLU A 320 -26.82 15.22 43.86
CA GLU A 320 -28.14 14.67 44.03
C GLU A 320 -29.00 15.62 44.87
N SER A 321 -30.15 16.05 44.32
CA SER A 321 -31.11 16.86 45.00
C SER A 321 -32.00 16.01 45.90
N LYS A 322 -32.55 16.54 46.96
CA LYS A 322 -33.54 15.85 47.81
C LYS A 322 -34.78 15.37 47.04
N SER A 323 -34.98 15.86 45.82
CA SER A 323 -36.04 15.45 44.91
C SER A 323 -35.64 14.31 43.95
N GLY A 324 -34.43 13.73 44.09
CA GLY A 324 -33.91 12.70 43.21
C GLY A 324 -33.41 13.20 41.84
N SER A 325 -33.40 14.55 41.61
CA SER A 325 -32.81 15.08 40.37
C SER A 325 -31.32 15.28 40.55
N GLU A 326 -30.53 14.76 39.57
CA GLU A 326 -29.08 14.89 39.48
C GLU A 326 -28.69 16.15 38.72
N LYS A 327 -27.80 16.96 39.30
CA LYS A 327 -27.18 18.10 38.65
C LYS A 327 -25.71 17.84 38.48
N VAL A 328 -25.27 17.76 37.22
CA VAL A 328 -23.88 17.54 36.84
C VAL A 328 -23.20 18.88 36.56
N LEU A 329 -22.06 19.14 37.21
CA LEU A 329 -21.26 20.35 37.05
C LEU A 329 -19.81 19.98 36.73
N PRO A 330 -19.19 20.50 35.68
CA PRO A 330 -17.76 20.32 35.43
C PRO A 330 -16.94 20.97 36.55
N LYS A 331 -15.84 20.32 36.92
CA LYS A 331 -14.88 20.79 37.93
C LYS A 331 -13.46 20.49 37.45
N ASP A 332 -12.50 21.16 38.07
CA ASP A 332 -11.09 20.92 37.84
C ASP A 332 -10.68 19.51 38.32
N ASP A 333 -9.64 18.95 37.73
CA ASP A 333 -9.10 17.63 38.02
C ASP A 333 -8.76 17.42 39.51
N THR A 334 -8.39 18.49 40.21
CA THR A 334 -8.06 18.52 41.65
C THR A 334 -9.27 18.46 42.56
N PHE A 335 -10.50 18.55 42.02
CA PHE A 335 -11.71 18.53 42.84
C PHE A 335 -11.90 17.22 43.59
N ASN A 336 -12.11 17.31 44.90
CA ASN A 336 -12.60 16.21 45.75
C ASN A 336 -13.90 16.63 46.43
N PRO A 337 -14.86 15.71 46.63
CA PRO A 337 -16.06 15.98 47.39
C PRO A 337 -15.70 16.42 48.81
N PRO A 338 -16.43 17.36 49.40
CA PRO A 338 -16.19 17.78 50.80
C PRO A 338 -16.39 16.60 51.75
N GLU A 339 -15.49 16.44 52.70
CA GLU A 339 -15.60 15.45 53.77
C GLU A 339 -16.93 15.58 54.53
N GLY A 340 -17.62 14.49 54.73
CA GLY A 340 -18.92 14.44 55.49
C GLY A 340 -20.15 14.72 54.62
N LYS A 341 -20.05 14.97 53.34
CA LYS A 341 -21.18 15.12 52.41
C LYS A 341 -21.14 14.13 51.24
N GLU A 342 -20.55 12.99 51.44
CA GLU A 342 -20.38 11.94 50.42
C GLU A 342 -21.70 11.39 49.86
N GLY A 343 -22.82 11.52 50.58
CA GLY A 343 -24.17 11.14 50.10
C GLY A 343 -24.87 12.21 49.25
N GLU A 344 -24.42 13.48 49.28
CA GLU A 344 -25.00 14.56 48.48
C GLU A 344 -24.20 14.88 47.23
N TYR A 345 -22.91 14.47 47.20
CA TYR A 345 -21.99 14.79 46.10
C TYR A 345 -21.18 13.57 45.72
N SER A 346 -21.23 13.19 44.47
CA SER A 346 -20.34 12.18 43.90
C SER A 346 -19.40 12.81 42.88
N LYS A 347 -18.23 12.17 42.68
CA LYS A 347 -17.23 12.55 41.71
C LYS A 347 -17.24 11.52 40.62
N LEU A 348 -17.53 11.97 39.38
CA LEU A 348 -17.35 11.17 38.17
C LEU A 348 -16.08 11.66 37.50
N MET A 349 -15.15 10.74 37.20
CA MET A 349 -13.95 11.05 36.45
C MET A 349 -13.98 10.32 35.09
N ARG A 350 -13.61 11.04 34.08
CA ARG A 350 -13.41 10.50 32.73
C ARG A 350 -12.02 10.91 32.23
N SER A 351 -11.20 9.95 31.84
CA SER A 351 -9.91 10.24 31.25
C SER A 351 -10.03 10.32 29.75
N ILE A 352 -9.55 11.39 29.15
CA ILE A 352 -9.57 11.66 27.71
C ILE A 352 -8.14 11.85 27.26
N GLU A 353 -7.76 11.17 26.19
CA GLU A 353 -6.46 11.37 25.55
C GLU A 353 -6.36 12.80 25.00
N THR A 354 -5.20 13.43 25.19
CA THR A 354 -4.89 14.76 24.68
C THR A 354 -3.52 14.80 24.06
N ILE A 355 -3.33 15.69 23.09
CA ILE A 355 -2.05 15.94 22.43
C ILE A 355 -1.55 17.33 22.84
N TYR A 356 -0.28 17.39 23.22
CA TYR A 356 0.46 18.62 23.38
C TYR A 356 1.44 18.77 22.24
N GLU A 357 1.45 19.96 21.65
CA GLU A 357 2.39 20.32 20.59
C GLU A 357 3.57 21.08 21.19
N GLY A 358 4.75 20.61 20.87
CA GLY A 358 5.99 21.21 21.31
C GLY A 358 6.95 21.51 20.16
N ALA A 359 7.75 22.55 20.35
CA ALA A 359 8.89 22.84 19.47
C ALA A 359 10.08 23.28 20.33
N ILE A 360 11.23 22.61 20.15
CA ILE A 360 12.46 22.92 20.87
C ILE A 360 13.62 23.04 19.90
N ILE A 361 14.51 23.96 20.17
CA ILE A 361 15.77 24.09 19.46
C ILE A 361 16.73 23.04 20.00
N LEU A 362 17.16 22.11 19.17
CA LEU A 362 18.03 21.03 19.58
C LEU A 362 19.35 21.55 20.19
N GLY A 363 19.72 20.98 21.33
CA GLY A 363 20.95 21.33 22.06
C GLY A 363 20.85 22.61 22.88
N THR A 364 19.68 23.22 23.01
CA THR A 364 19.42 24.37 23.86
C THR A 364 18.31 24.05 24.86
N ASP A 365 18.17 24.88 25.92
CA ASP A 365 17.06 24.79 26.85
C ASP A 365 15.90 25.75 26.48
N LYS A 366 15.87 26.19 25.20
CA LYS A 366 14.81 27.07 24.70
C LYS A 366 13.70 26.26 24.03
N LEU A 367 12.60 26.15 24.74
CA LEU A 367 11.34 25.65 24.25
C LEU A 367 10.63 26.78 23.50
N LEU A 368 10.35 26.58 22.22
CA LEU A 368 9.72 27.59 21.36
C LEU A 368 8.21 27.59 21.49
N LYS A 369 7.64 26.39 21.61
CA LYS A 369 6.20 26.15 21.68
C LYS A 369 5.92 25.01 22.65
N TRP A 370 4.95 25.19 23.50
CA TRP A 370 4.35 24.14 24.29
C TRP A 370 2.91 24.52 24.62
N GLU A 371 1.98 23.89 23.96
CA GLU A 371 0.56 24.15 24.14
C GLU A 371 -0.25 22.88 23.88
N MET A 372 -1.44 22.81 24.39
CA MET A 372 -2.38 21.77 24.05
C MET A 372 -2.85 22.00 22.62
N ALA A 373 -2.79 20.96 21.79
CA ALA A 373 -3.23 21.03 20.41
C ALA A 373 -4.69 21.48 20.33
N THR A 374 -4.95 22.53 19.58
CA THR A 374 -6.31 23.10 19.43
C THR A 374 -7.19 22.24 18.53
N ASN A 375 -6.56 21.49 17.62
CA ASN A 375 -7.21 20.70 16.58
C ASN A 375 -6.93 19.21 16.74
N MET A 376 -7.45 18.61 17.81
CA MET A 376 -7.30 17.18 18.04
C MET A 376 -8.30 16.39 17.22
N MET A 377 -7.81 15.46 16.43
CA MET A 377 -8.66 14.55 15.66
C MET A 377 -9.23 13.47 16.56
N ARG A 378 -10.49 13.59 16.90
CA ARG A 378 -11.23 12.65 17.73
C ARG A 378 -12.30 11.95 16.91
N PRO A 379 -12.29 10.62 16.82
CA PRO A 379 -13.39 9.88 16.23
C PRO A 379 -14.67 10.14 17.01
N LYS A 380 -15.77 10.46 16.35
CA LYS A 380 -17.06 10.70 17.01
C LYS A 380 -17.58 9.48 17.72
N SER A 381 -17.24 8.29 17.24
CA SER A 381 -17.54 7.00 17.87
C SER A 381 -16.83 6.82 19.21
N ASN A 382 -15.66 7.48 19.41
CA ASN A 382 -14.90 7.39 20.65
C ASN A 382 -14.15 8.68 20.98
N PHE A 383 -14.80 9.59 21.65
CA PHE A 383 -14.22 10.87 22.06
C PHE A 383 -13.06 10.77 23.05
N THR A 384 -12.86 9.61 23.67
CA THR A 384 -11.76 9.43 24.61
C THR A 384 -10.41 9.25 23.96
N LYS A 385 -10.40 8.80 22.69
CA LYS A 385 -9.19 8.59 21.91
C LYS A 385 -8.88 9.78 21.01
N VAL A 386 -7.60 9.98 20.74
CA VAL A 386 -7.11 11.00 19.82
C VAL A 386 -6.16 10.36 18.81
N LYS A 387 -6.30 10.74 17.53
CA LYS A 387 -5.36 10.36 16.48
C LYS A 387 -4.21 11.37 16.39
N MET A 388 -2.98 10.86 16.27
CA MET A 388 -1.80 11.71 16.04
C MET A 388 -1.85 12.36 14.66
N ASN A 389 -1.16 13.49 14.50
CA ASN A 389 -1.06 14.17 13.19
C ASN A 389 -0.26 13.39 12.14
N TYR A 390 0.53 12.40 12.55
CA TYR A 390 1.38 11.60 11.69
C TYR A 390 0.75 10.24 11.42
N ALA A 391 0.67 9.87 10.15
CA ALA A 391 0.41 8.50 9.71
C ALA A 391 1.75 7.86 9.35
N ILE A 392 2.12 6.77 10.02
CA ILE A 392 3.40 6.09 9.84
C ILE A 392 3.12 4.60 9.64
N CYS A 393 3.88 3.99 8.74
CA CYS A 393 3.80 2.55 8.51
C CYS A 393 5.17 1.99 8.16
N ALA A 394 5.54 0.89 8.81
CA ALA A 394 6.74 0.11 8.50
C ALA A 394 6.34 -1.38 8.41
N PRO A 395 5.94 -1.88 7.22
CA PRO A 395 5.28 -3.17 7.06
C PRO A 395 6.15 -4.37 7.47
N ARG A 396 7.46 -4.20 7.49
CA ARG A 396 8.43 -5.21 7.90
C ARG A 396 9.25 -4.74 9.09
N MET A 397 8.55 -4.37 10.16
CA MET A 397 9.18 -4.05 11.43
C MET A 397 9.11 -5.25 12.37
N TYR A 398 10.20 -5.52 13.06
CA TYR A 398 10.30 -6.54 14.09
C TYR A 398 11.19 -6.01 15.21
N GLU A 399 10.69 -6.03 16.44
CA GLU A 399 11.39 -5.50 17.62
C GLU A 399 12.00 -4.09 17.39
N GLY A 400 11.24 -3.20 16.76
CA GLY A 400 11.68 -1.85 16.44
C GLY A 400 12.70 -1.75 15.30
N ARG A 401 13.12 -2.86 14.69
CA ARG A 401 14.02 -2.88 13.53
C ARG A 401 13.23 -2.88 12.25
N ILE A 402 13.52 -1.92 11.40
CA ILE A 402 12.89 -1.76 10.10
C ILE A 402 13.73 -2.45 9.04
N ASP A 403 13.11 -3.31 8.25
CA ASP A 403 13.71 -3.99 7.11
C ASP A 403 13.13 -3.48 5.79
N SER A 404 13.97 -3.25 4.81
CA SER A 404 13.58 -2.74 3.49
C SER A 404 14.01 -3.69 2.37
N LEU A 405 13.38 -3.50 1.20
CA LEU A 405 13.77 -4.23 0.00
C LEU A 405 15.24 -3.98 -0.35
N VAL A 406 15.67 -2.72 -0.31
CA VAL A 406 17.04 -2.32 -0.63
C VAL A 406 18.03 -2.91 0.38
N ARG A 407 17.73 -2.87 1.69
CA ARG A 407 18.61 -3.41 2.73
C ARG A 407 18.97 -4.87 2.48
N ARG A 408 18.02 -5.68 2.00
CA ARG A 408 18.23 -7.11 1.73
C ARG A 408 19.18 -7.40 0.58
N ILE A 409 19.29 -6.46 -0.36
CA ILE A 409 20.06 -6.68 -1.60
C ILE A 409 21.37 -5.89 -1.65
N THR A 410 21.66 -5.06 -0.65
CA THR A 410 22.92 -4.27 -0.62
C THR A 410 24.17 -5.13 -0.76
N GLY A 411 24.22 -6.27 -0.06
CA GLY A 411 25.35 -7.17 -0.13
C GLY A 411 25.61 -7.76 -1.52
N PHE A 412 24.53 -8.12 -2.23
CA PHE A 412 24.64 -8.62 -3.61
C PHE A 412 25.06 -7.52 -4.58
N ALA A 413 24.55 -6.29 -4.38
CA ALA A 413 24.98 -5.15 -5.18
C ALA A 413 26.48 -4.85 -4.99
N ASP A 414 27.00 -5.00 -3.78
CA ASP A 414 28.42 -4.87 -3.50
C ASP A 414 29.24 -5.92 -4.23
N MET A 415 28.78 -7.18 -4.21
CA MET A 415 29.44 -8.27 -4.93
C MET A 415 29.40 -8.08 -6.45
N ILE A 416 28.31 -7.54 -6.98
CA ILE A 416 28.21 -7.18 -8.41
C ILE A 416 29.22 -6.09 -8.74
N GLN A 417 29.33 -5.06 -7.91
CA GLN A 417 30.28 -3.97 -8.12
C GLN A 417 31.74 -4.48 -8.08
N LEU A 418 32.06 -5.30 -7.09
CA LEU A 418 33.40 -5.93 -7.00
C LEU A 418 33.69 -6.82 -8.20
N THR A 419 32.71 -7.59 -8.66
CA THR A 419 32.85 -8.44 -9.85
C THR A 419 33.06 -7.59 -11.10
N HIS A 420 32.33 -6.47 -11.22
CA HIS A 420 32.50 -5.52 -12.31
C HIS A 420 33.90 -4.89 -12.33
N LEU A 421 34.41 -4.45 -11.17
CA LEU A 421 35.76 -3.90 -11.06
C LEU A 421 36.83 -4.95 -11.36
N LYS A 422 36.66 -6.19 -10.88
CA LYS A 422 37.55 -7.31 -11.24
C LYS A 422 37.49 -7.64 -12.74
N LEU A 423 36.32 -7.51 -13.36
CA LEU A 423 36.17 -7.69 -14.80
C LEU A 423 36.98 -6.62 -15.56
N GLN A 424 36.82 -5.33 -15.18
CA GLN A 424 37.63 -4.24 -15.75
C GLN A 424 39.14 -4.48 -15.54
N GLN A 425 39.54 -4.97 -14.35
CA GLN A 425 40.94 -5.31 -14.08
C GLN A 425 41.45 -6.42 -14.98
N VAL A 426 40.67 -7.47 -15.21
CA VAL A 426 41.05 -8.54 -16.16
C VAL A 426 41.12 -7.96 -17.57
N MET A 427 40.14 -7.20 -18.01
CA MET A 427 40.11 -6.58 -19.34
C MET A 427 41.30 -5.63 -19.56
N SER A 428 41.66 -4.80 -18.55
CA SER A 428 42.80 -3.90 -18.64
C SER A 428 44.16 -4.61 -18.74
N ARG A 429 44.20 -5.86 -18.26
CA ARG A 429 45.41 -6.73 -18.30
C ARG A 429 45.39 -7.70 -19.48
N MET A 430 44.29 -7.77 -20.24
CA MET A 430 44.26 -8.58 -21.45
C MET A 430 45.10 -7.87 -22.52
N ILE A 431 46.32 -8.32 -22.63
CA ILE A 431 47.21 -7.96 -23.74
C ILE A 431 46.84 -8.92 -24.86
N PRO A 432 46.74 -8.45 -26.13
CA PRO A 432 46.67 -9.37 -27.26
C PRO A 432 47.78 -10.43 -27.19
N ASP A 433 47.49 -11.62 -27.66
CA ASP A 433 48.48 -12.69 -27.67
C ASP A 433 49.77 -12.16 -28.30
N GLY A 434 50.81 -12.22 -27.52
CA GLY A 434 52.09 -11.71 -27.89
C GLY A 434 52.97 -12.84 -28.41
N VAL A 435 53.99 -12.47 -29.10
CA VAL A 435 55.00 -13.43 -29.54
C VAL A 435 56.34 -13.12 -28.86
N TYR A 436 56.98 -14.12 -28.35
CA TYR A 436 58.39 -14.04 -27.97
C TYR A 436 59.25 -14.29 -29.20
N LEU A 437 60.07 -13.33 -29.53
CA LEU A 437 60.97 -13.39 -30.62
C LEU A 437 62.36 -13.55 -30.06
N ASP A 438 63.02 -14.62 -30.46
CA ASP A 438 64.42 -14.81 -30.30
C ASP A 438 65.13 -14.17 -31.51
N ALA A 439 65.66 -12.97 -31.32
CA ALA A 439 66.29 -12.21 -32.42
C ALA A 439 67.49 -12.91 -32.98
N ASP A 440 68.31 -13.57 -32.13
CA ASP A 440 69.49 -14.29 -32.59
C ASP A 440 69.09 -15.58 -33.30
N GLY A 441 68.10 -16.32 -32.74
CA GLY A 441 67.58 -17.54 -33.39
C GLY A 441 66.91 -17.27 -34.70
N LEU A 442 66.24 -16.12 -34.91
CA LEU A 442 65.69 -15.72 -36.19
C LEU A 442 66.75 -15.37 -37.21
N ALA A 443 67.84 -14.69 -36.79
CA ALA A 443 68.95 -14.35 -37.64
C ALA A 443 69.76 -15.58 -38.08
N GLU A 444 69.72 -16.65 -37.33
CA GLU A 444 70.41 -17.90 -37.64
C GLU A 444 69.62 -18.81 -38.63
N ILE A 445 68.34 -18.59 -38.90
CA ILE A 445 67.54 -19.39 -39.82
C ILE A 445 67.93 -19.10 -41.28
N ASP A 446 68.62 -20.03 -41.88
CA ASP A 446 68.95 -20.00 -43.30
C ASP A 446 67.73 -20.33 -44.20
N LEU A 447 67.39 -19.49 -45.14
CA LEU A 447 66.34 -19.70 -46.16
C LEU A 447 66.78 -20.66 -47.28
N GLY A 448 68.03 -21.08 -47.28
CA GLY A 448 68.60 -21.99 -48.31
C GLY A 448 69.17 -21.28 -49.50
N ASN A 449 69.22 -19.97 -49.42
CA ASN A 449 69.87 -19.12 -50.46
C ASN A 449 71.09 -18.42 -49.92
N GLY A 450 71.58 -18.81 -48.75
CA GLY A 450 72.66 -18.13 -48.06
C GLY A 450 72.29 -16.75 -47.49
N THR A 451 71.02 -16.49 -47.39
CA THR A 451 70.49 -15.27 -46.76
C THR A 451 69.64 -15.71 -45.53
N ASN A 452 70.00 -15.08 -44.42
CA ASN A 452 69.27 -15.30 -43.18
C ASN A 452 68.07 -14.42 -43.11
N TYR A 453 67.06 -14.83 -42.29
CA TYR A 453 65.89 -14.01 -42.01
C TYR A 453 66.28 -12.70 -41.31
N ASN A 454 65.65 -11.59 -41.83
CA ASN A 454 65.56 -10.39 -41.00
C ASN A 454 64.46 -10.63 -39.93
N PRO A 455 64.76 -10.46 -38.65
CA PRO A 455 63.76 -10.65 -37.59
C PRO A 455 62.46 -9.88 -37.83
N GLN A 456 62.56 -8.73 -38.41
CA GLN A 456 61.43 -7.85 -38.71
C GLN A 456 60.54 -8.39 -39.86
N GLU A 457 61.12 -9.03 -40.87
CA GLU A 457 60.41 -9.68 -41.95
C GLU A 457 59.72 -10.97 -41.48
N ALA A 458 60.37 -11.75 -40.63
CA ALA A 458 59.80 -12.93 -40.00
C ALA A 458 58.58 -12.55 -39.15
N LEU A 459 58.65 -11.46 -38.36
CA LEU A 459 57.54 -10.93 -37.60
C LEU A 459 56.37 -10.51 -38.49
N ASN A 460 56.65 -9.75 -39.53
CA ASN A 460 55.63 -9.32 -40.51
C ASN A 460 54.97 -10.51 -41.19
N MET A 461 55.72 -11.54 -41.57
CA MET A 461 55.17 -12.76 -42.11
C MET A 461 54.29 -13.53 -41.12
N PHE A 462 54.70 -13.60 -39.86
CA PHE A 462 53.91 -14.21 -38.82
C PHE A 462 52.58 -13.47 -38.64
N PHE A 463 52.53 -12.16 -38.57
CA PHE A 463 51.32 -11.40 -38.42
C PHE A 463 50.42 -11.44 -39.66
N GLN A 464 51.00 -11.60 -40.86
CA GLN A 464 50.20 -11.66 -42.11
C GLN A 464 49.68 -13.07 -42.44
N THR A 465 50.46 -14.11 -42.18
CA THR A 465 50.14 -15.45 -42.57
C THR A 465 49.94 -16.43 -41.43
N GLY A 466 50.21 -16.01 -40.17
CA GLY A 466 50.16 -16.87 -39.00
C GLY A 466 51.29 -17.93 -38.96
N SER A 467 52.20 -17.87 -39.83
CA SER A 467 53.29 -18.88 -39.97
C SER A 467 54.61 -18.25 -40.28
N VAL A 468 55.68 -18.90 -39.85
CA VAL A 468 57.06 -18.60 -40.27
C VAL A 468 57.62 -19.87 -40.90
N ILE A 469 58.14 -19.75 -42.09
CA ILE A 469 58.71 -20.87 -42.86
C ILE A 469 60.20 -20.88 -42.63
N GLY A 470 60.72 -21.96 -42.05
CA GLY A 470 62.16 -22.13 -41.82
C GLY A 470 62.62 -23.50 -42.34
N ARG A 471 63.94 -23.69 -42.57
CA ARG A 471 64.54 -24.99 -42.98
C ARG A 471 65.04 -25.75 -41.75
N SER A 472 64.84 -27.04 -41.81
CA SER A 472 65.39 -27.97 -40.80
C SER A 472 66.86 -28.16 -40.86
N PHE A 473 67.47 -27.93 -42.07
CA PHE A 473 68.90 -28.07 -42.30
C PHE A 473 69.47 -26.81 -42.98
N THR A 474 70.66 -26.44 -42.62
CA THR A 474 71.46 -25.39 -43.24
C THR A 474 71.86 -25.80 -44.66
N SER A 475 72.36 -24.83 -45.44
CA SER A 475 72.90 -25.12 -46.80
C SER A 475 74.07 -26.11 -46.75
N ASP A 476 74.74 -26.18 -45.70
CA ASP A 476 75.93 -27.06 -45.50
C ASP A 476 75.56 -28.46 -44.98
N GLY A 477 74.27 -28.77 -44.79
CA GLY A 477 73.73 -30.07 -44.39
C GLY A 477 73.67 -30.31 -42.89
N ASP A 478 74.06 -29.35 -42.11
CA ASP A 478 73.87 -29.41 -40.65
C ASP A 478 72.47 -29.09 -40.18
N MET A 479 72.05 -29.60 -39.04
CA MET A 479 70.80 -29.22 -38.43
C MET A 479 70.77 -27.73 -38.08
N ASN A 480 69.73 -27.04 -38.53
CA ASN A 480 69.52 -25.64 -38.18
C ASN A 480 69.42 -25.44 -36.63
N PRO A 481 70.31 -24.68 -36.03
CA PRO A 481 70.32 -24.55 -34.57
C PRO A 481 69.13 -23.79 -33.96
N GLY A 482 68.34 -23.17 -34.83
CA GLY A 482 67.18 -22.40 -34.39
C GLY A 482 66.09 -23.28 -33.78
N LYS A 483 66.06 -23.33 -32.49
CA LYS A 483 64.97 -23.94 -31.70
C LYS A 483 63.78 -23.02 -31.60
N VAL A 484 62.81 -23.16 -32.53
CA VAL A 484 61.54 -22.41 -32.44
C VAL A 484 61.78 -20.92 -32.16
N PRO A 485 62.23 -20.13 -33.11
CA PRO A 485 62.66 -18.73 -32.96
C PRO A 485 61.47 -17.80 -32.64
N ILE A 486 60.26 -18.28 -32.85
CA ILE A 486 59.03 -17.57 -32.50
C ILE A 486 58.20 -18.44 -31.59
N ARG A 487 57.89 -17.96 -30.43
CA ARG A 487 57.06 -18.62 -29.45
C ARG A 487 55.89 -17.74 -29.13
N GLU A 488 54.71 -18.26 -29.32
CA GLU A 488 53.48 -17.58 -28.96
C GLU A 488 53.38 -17.55 -27.43
N ILE A 489 53.19 -16.36 -26.89
CA ILE A 489 52.86 -16.16 -25.50
C ILE A 489 51.36 -16.21 -25.43
N GLN A 490 50.80 -17.37 -25.22
CA GLN A 490 49.37 -17.51 -25.03
C GLN A 490 48.99 -16.83 -23.70
N SER A 491 48.26 -15.72 -23.80
CA SER A 491 47.64 -15.07 -22.67
C SER A 491 46.32 -15.79 -22.25
N GLY A 492 46.23 -17.06 -22.59
CA GLY A 492 45.03 -17.91 -22.56
C GLY A 492 44.25 -18.04 -21.25
N THR A 493 44.68 -17.40 -20.18
CA THR A 493 43.98 -17.42 -18.89
C THR A 493 42.94 -16.25 -18.76
N GLY A 494 42.98 -15.26 -19.60
CA GLY A 494 42.09 -14.08 -19.54
C GLY A 494 40.64 -14.39 -19.89
N GLY A 495 40.42 -15.13 -20.97
CA GLY A 495 39.07 -15.46 -21.44
C GLY A 495 38.27 -16.31 -20.45
N GLY A 496 38.89 -17.35 -19.87
CA GLY A 496 38.24 -18.19 -18.88
C GLY A 496 37.93 -17.45 -17.58
N LYS A 497 38.81 -16.56 -17.13
CA LYS A 497 38.56 -15.71 -15.96
C LYS A 497 37.45 -14.72 -16.22
N MET A 498 37.41 -14.12 -17.41
CA MET A 498 36.33 -13.20 -17.82
C MET A 498 34.98 -13.91 -17.85
N GLN A 499 34.92 -15.11 -18.41
CA GLN A 499 33.70 -15.90 -18.46
C GLN A 499 33.21 -16.30 -17.04
N ALA A 500 34.11 -16.67 -16.15
CA ALA A 500 33.79 -16.96 -14.75
C ALA A 500 33.28 -15.72 -14.02
N LEU A 501 33.85 -14.53 -14.26
CA LEU A 501 33.36 -13.28 -13.67
C LEU A 501 32.00 -12.86 -14.21
N ILE A 502 31.74 -13.06 -15.50
CA ILE A 502 30.41 -12.86 -16.11
C ILE A 502 29.40 -13.83 -15.49
N GLY A 503 29.79 -15.09 -15.30
CA GLY A 503 28.97 -16.07 -14.59
C GLY A 503 28.63 -15.63 -13.17
N ASN A 504 29.61 -15.13 -12.40
CA ASN A 504 29.40 -14.59 -11.05
C ASN A 504 28.50 -13.36 -11.06
N TYR A 505 28.67 -12.46 -12.03
CA TYR A 505 27.82 -11.29 -12.20
C TYR A 505 26.35 -11.69 -12.39
N ASN A 506 26.10 -12.62 -13.30
CA ASN A 506 24.76 -13.15 -13.57
C ASN A 506 24.18 -13.89 -12.35
N TYR A 507 25.00 -14.65 -11.62
CA TYR A 507 24.59 -15.29 -10.38
C TYR A 507 24.11 -14.27 -9.34
N TYR A 508 24.86 -13.20 -9.09
CA TYR A 508 24.45 -12.17 -8.13
C TYR A 508 23.22 -11.39 -8.61
N MET A 509 23.08 -11.17 -9.91
CA MET A 509 21.85 -10.59 -10.47
C MET A 509 20.64 -11.48 -10.24
N GLN A 510 20.81 -12.80 -10.42
CA GLN A 510 19.75 -13.76 -10.13
C GLN A 510 19.42 -13.79 -8.63
N MET A 511 20.42 -13.75 -7.76
CA MET A 511 20.20 -13.67 -6.32
C MET A 511 19.42 -12.41 -5.91
N ILE A 512 19.65 -11.26 -6.54
CA ILE A 512 18.84 -10.06 -6.32
C ILE A 512 17.39 -10.33 -6.71
N ARG A 513 17.14 -10.97 -7.86
CA ARG A 513 15.79 -11.34 -8.30
C ARG A 513 15.11 -12.30 -7.32
N ASP A 514 15.81 -13.32 -6.90
CA ASP A 514 15.28 -14.35 -5.98
C ASP A 514 14.93 -13.74 -4.61
N VAL A 515 15.79 -12.88 -4.05
CA VAL A 515 15.56 -12.22 -2.75
C VAL A 515 14.45 -11.18 -2.82
N THR A 516 14.35 -10.44 -3.92
CA THR A 516 13.31 -9.44 -4.12
C THR A 516 11.97 -10.04 -4.59
N GLY A 517 12.02 -11.23 -5.18
CA GLY A 517 10.90 -11.85 -5.88
C GLY A 517 10.53 -11.15 -7.20
N LEU A 518 11.41 -10.29 -7.70
CA LEU A 518 11.24 -9.60 -8.98
C LEU A 518 11.87 -10.45 -10.08
N ASN A 519 11.03 -11.03 -10.89
CA ASN A 519 11.46 -11.88 -12.00
C ASN A 519 11.72 -11.10 -13.31
N GLU A 520 12.26 -11.79 -14.31
CA GLU A 520 12.59 -11.21 -15.62
C GLU A 520 11.40 -10.61 -16.36
N ALA A 521 10.21 -11.19 -16.19
CA ALA A 521 8.99 -10.69 -16.80
C ALA A 521 8.61 -9.27 -16.31
N ARG A 522 9.02 -8.91 -15.09
CA ARG A 522 8.72 -7.62 -14.49
C ARG A 522 9.89 -6.64 -14.56
N ASP A 523 11.13 -7.12 -14.65
CA ASP A 523 12.32 -6.26 -14.65
C ASP A 523 12.64 -5.64 -16.03
N GLY A 524 11.81 -5.91 -17.05
CA GLY A 524 11.97 -5.39 -18.40
C GLY A 524 13.06 -6.10 -19.20
N SER A 525 13.60 -7.21 -18.70
CA SER A 525 14.46 -8.07 -19.51
C SER A 525 13.59 -8.90 -20.47
N THR A 526 14.14 -9.20 -21.65
CA THR A 526 13.44 -10.04 -22.62
C THR A 526 13.27 -11.45 -22.06
N PRO A 527 12.02 -11.91 -21.86
CA PRO A 527 11.79 -13.28 -21.42
C PRO A 527 12.30 -14.27 -22.45
N ASP A 528 12.62 -15.49 -22.01
CA ASP A 528 13.00 -16.57 -22.94
C ASP A 528 11.92 -16.73 -24.02
N VAL A 529 12.34 -16.68 -25.28
CA VAL A 529 11.47 -16.77 -26.45
C VAL A 529 10.64 -18.07 -26.45
N ASN A 530 11.15 -19.11 -25.78
CA ASN A 530 10.50 -20.42 -25.67
C ASN A 530 9.56 -20.55 -24.46
N ALA A 531 9.49 -19.53 -23.58
CA ALA A 531 8.63 -19.59 -22.41
C ALA A 531 7.15 -19.43 -22.79
N LEU A 532 6.31 -20.36 -22.35
CA LEU A 532 4.86 -20.31 -22.53
C LEU A 532 4.28 -19.03 -21.91
N VAL A 533 3.43 -18.33 -22.65
CA VAL A 533 2.76 -17.09 -22.20
C VAL A 533 2.06 -17.26 -20.83
N GLY A 534 1.49 -18.44 -20.58
CA GLY A 534 0.87 -18.76 -19.29
C GLY A 534 1.87 -18.79 -18.13
N VAL A 535 3.08 -19.31 -18.35
CA VAL A 535 4.16 -19.33 -17.35
C VAL A 535 4.66 -17.92 -17.06
N GLN A 536 4.80 -17.08 -18.08
CA GLN A 536 5.21 -15.68 -17.92
C GLN A 536 4.17 -14.87 -17.14
N LYS A 537 2.87 -15.08 -17.41
CA LYS A 537 1.79 -14.45 -16.64
C LYS A 537 1.78 -14.89 -15.18
N LEU A 538 1.94 -16.17 -14.90
CA LEU A 538 2.07 -16.71 -13.55
C LEU A 538 3.29 -16.15 -12.82
N ALA A 539 4.42 -16.03 -13.51
CA ALA A 539 5.64 -15.45 -12.97
C ALA A 539 5.45 -13.97 -12.63
N ALA A 540 4.79 -13.19 -13.49
CA ALA A 540 4.45 -11.80 -13.22
C ALA A 540 3.50 -11.65 -12.02
N ALA A 541 2.47 -12.49 -11.92
CA ALA A 541 1.54 -12.50 -10.80
C ALA A 541 2.23 -12.84 -9.46
N ASN A 542 3.13 -13.83 -9.45
CA ASN A 542 3.92 -14.17 -8.28
C ASN A 542 4.85 -13.02 -7.86
N SER A 543 5.45 -12.33 -8.81
CA SER A 543 6.29 -11.16 -8.55
C SER A 543 5.49 -9.99 -7.95
N ASN A 544 4.24 -9.80 -8.36
CA ASN A 544 3.35 -8.82 -7.75
C ASN A 544 3.06 -9.16 -6.27
N THR A 545 2.96 -10.45 -5.95
CA THR A 545 2.75 -10.93 -4.58
C THR A 545 3.94 -10.61 -3.67
N ALA A 546 5.17 -10.66 -4.16
CA ALA A 546 6.37 -10.36 -3.39
C ALA A 546 6.41 -8.90 -2.88
N THR A 547 5.87 -7.95 -3.64
CA THR A 547 5.82 -6.52 -3.29
C THR A 547 4.48 -6.07 -2.68
N ARG A 548 3.56 -7.00 -2.46
CA ARG A 548 2.21 -6.70 -1.94
C ARG A 548 2.21 -5.98 -0.59
N HIS A 549 3.17 -6.27 0.28
CA HIS A 549 3.30 -5.61 1.58
C HIS A 549 3.59 -4.11 1.45
N ILE A 550 4.31 -3.67 0.42
CA ILE A 550 4.58 -2.25 0.14
C ILE A 550 3.29 -1.57 -0.33
N LEU A 551 2.54 -2.22 -1.23
CA LEU A 551 1.24 -1.75 -1.68
C LEU A 551 0.27 -1.61 -0.51
N GLN A 552 0.17 -2.63 0.34
CA GLN A 552 -0.71 -2.61 1.51
C GLN A 552 -0.33 -1.51 2.51
N ALA A 553 0.97 -1.30 2.74
CA ALA A 553 1.46 -0.20 3.58
C ALA A 553 1.09 1.17 3.01
N GLY A 554 1.22 1.35 1.70
CA GLY A 554 0.83 2.59 1.05
C GLY A 554 -0.68 2.85 1.07
N LEU A 555 -1.49 1.81 0.89
CA LEU A 555 -2.94 1.91 1.04
C LEU A 555 -3.34 2.23 2.48
N PHE A 556 -2.68 1.62 3.45
CA PHE A 556 -2.89 1.95 4.86
C PHE A 556 -2.57 3.42 5.15
N LEU A 557 -1.42 3.92 4.68
CA LEU A 557 -1.07 5.34 4.84
C LEU A 557 -2.10 6.27 4.18
N THR A 558 -2.59 5.90 3.01
CA THR A 558 -3.61 6.69 2.30
C THR A 558 -4.94 6.66 3.06
N ASN A 559 -5.36 5.50 3.56
CA ASN A 559 -6.59 5.36 4.35
C ASN A 559 -6.51 6.18 5.64
N GLU A 560 -5.42 6.02 6.40
CA GLU A 560 -5.19 6.78 7.63
C GLU A 560 -5.13 8.29 7.38
N THR A 561 -4.56 8.71 6.25
CA THR A 561 -4.56 10.13 5.86
C THR A 561 -5.97 10.61 5.52
N ALA A 562 -6.74 9.82 4.77
CA ALA A 562 -8.13 10.14 4.42
C ALA A 562 -9.03 10.21 5.65
N GLU A 563 -8.90 9.28 6.61
CA GLU A 563 -9.64 9.32 7.87
C GLU A 563 -9.31 10.58 8.70
N ARG A 564 -8.02 10.95 8.78
CA ARG A 564 -7.60 12.18 9.46
C ARG A 564 -8.16 13.43 8.79
N LEU A 565 -8.13 13.47 7.45
CA LEU A 565 -8.71 14.56 6.69
C LEU A 565 -10.23 14.63 6.86
N SER A 566 -10.91 13.48 6.89
CA SER A 566 -12.36 13.42 7.13
C SER A 566 -12.75 14.06 8.45
N LEU A 567 -12.00 13.78 9.52
CA LEU A 567 -12.21 14.45 10.82
C LEU A 567 -11.96 15.96 10.75
N ARG A 568 -10.99 16.39 9.94
CA ARG A 568 -10.65 17.81 9.78
C ARG A 568 -11.59 18.57 8.85
N VAL A 569 -12.29 17.89 7.95
CA VAL A 569 -13.35 18.53 7.13
C VAL A 569 -14.39 19.18 8.03
N SER A 570 -14.77 18.53 9.13
CA SER A 570 -15.66 19.11 10.11
C SER A 570 -15.11 20.43 10.68
N ASP A 571 -13.82 20.49 11.00
CA ASP A 571 -13.16 21.68 11.53
C ASP A 571 -13.05 22.80 10.50
N ILE A 572 -12.83 22.47 9.23
CA ILE A 572 -12.82 23.46 8.14
C ILE A 572 -14.18 24.14 8.02
N ILE A 573 -15.24 23.36 8.05
CA ILE A 573 -16.61 23.86 7.90
C ILE A 573 -17.02 24.71 9.09
N GLU A 574 -16.58 24.36 10.29
CA GLU A 574 -17.00 25.05 11.50
C GLU A 574 -16.13 26.29 11.83
N TYR A 575 -14.80 26.21 11.62
CA TYR A 575 -13.86 27.20 12.15
C TYR A 575 -13.05 27.95 11.08
N SER A 576 -12.96 27.46 9.83
CA SER A 576 -12.10 28.10 8.85
C SER A 576 -12.76 29.35 8.21
N PRO A 577 -12.05 30.47 8.06
CA PRO A 577 -12.52 31.61 7.28
C PRO A 577 -12.66 31.30 5.78
N THR A 578 -12.03 30.22 5.30
CA THR A 578 -12.16 29.75 3.90
C THR A 578 -13.37 28.84 3.69
N ARG A 579 -14.24 28.66 4.69
CA ARG A 579 -15.43 27.80 4.65
C ARG A 579 -16.26 27.97 3.38
N GLU A 580 -16.62 29.22 3.07
CA GLU A 580 -17.49 29.49 1.92
C GLU A 580 -16.84 29.11 0.60
N ALA A 581 -15.55 29.41 0.43
CA ALA A 581 -14.80 29.02 -0.75
C ALA A 581 -14.67 27.50 -0.88
N PHE A 582 -14.47 26.81 0.22
CA PHE A 582 -14.41 25.34 0.29
C PHE A 582 -15.74 24.71 -0.08
N ILE A 583 -16.84 25.19 0.49
CA ILE A 583 -18.21 24.73 0.18
C ILE A 583 -18.55 25.00 -1.29
N GLN A 584 -18.20 26.18 -1.82
CA GLN A 584 -18.42 26.50 -3.23
C GLN A 584 -17.61 25.61 -4.18
N ALA A 585 -16.35 25.29 -3.82
CA ALA A 585 -15.51 24.40 -4.61
C ALA A 585 -16.11 22.99 -4.71
N ILE A 586 -16.65 22.48 -3.61
CA ILE A 586 -17.33 21.18 -3.58
C ILE A 586 -18.68 21.30 -4.33
N GLY A 587 -19.47 22.33 -4.04
CA GLY A 587 -20.78 22.56 -4.64
C GLY A 587 -20.75 22.81 -6.15
N ALA A 588 -19.62 23.25 -6.71
CA ALA A 588 -19.44 23.35 -8.15
C ALA A 588 -19.55 22.00 -8.87
N HIS A 589 -19.25 20.92 -8.17
CA HIS A 589 -19.37 19.55 -8.72
C HIS A 589 -20.75 18.93 -8.49
N ASN A 590 -21.47 19.35 -7.45
CA ASN A 590 -22.81 18.83 -7.18
C ASN A 590 -23.67 19.82 -6.37
N VAL A 591 -24.54 20.58 -7.06
CA VAL A 591 -25.39 21.61 -6.46
C VAL A 591 -26.40 21.02 -5.47
N ALA A 592 -26.82 19.77 -5.65
CA ALA A 592 -27.78 19.11 -4.78
C ALA A 592 -27.25 18.88 -3.35
N THR A 593 -25.96 18.81 -3.17
CA THR A 593 -25.31 18.53 -1.87
C THR A 593 -24.98 19.79 -1.05
N LEU A 594 -25.18 20.98 -1.62
CA LEU A 594 -24.86 22.28 -0.98
C LEU A 594 -25.56 22.50 0.37
N GLY A 595 -26.82 22.07 0.47
CA GLY A 595 -27.61 22.21 1.69
C GLY A 595 -27.09 21.35 2.86
N GLU A 596 -26.62 20.17 2.54
CA GLU A 596 -26.20 19.17 3.53
C GLU A 596 -24.73 19.32 3.98
N MET A 597 -23.95 20.08 3.21
CA MET A 597 -22.55 20.34 3.55
C MET A 597 -22.34 21.07 4.87
N SER A 598 -23.27 21.95 5.24
CA SER A 598 -23.22 22.62 6.52
C SER A 598 -23.40 21.68 7.71
N GLU A 599 -23.93 20.49 7.48
CA GLU A 599 -24.23 19.46 8.47
C GLU A 599 -23.19 18.33 8.52
N LEU A 600 -22.18 18.33 7.64
CA LEU A 600 -21.12 17.30 7.60
C LEU A 600 -20.42 17.10 8.95
N HIS A 601 -20.35 18.15 9.74
CA HIS A 601 -19.76 18.09 11.09
C HIS A 601 -20.56 17.24 12.08
N LEU A 602 -21.82 16.89 11.78
CA LEU A 602 -22.68 16.07 12.62
C LEU A 602 -22.47 14.55 12.36
N TYR A 603 -21.97 14.19 11.20
CA TYR A 603 -21.84 12.80 10.77
C TYR A 603 -20.47 12.21 11.09
N ASP A 604 -20.44 10.91 11.41
CA ASP A 604 -19.23 10.11 11.55
C ASP A 604 -19.06 9.25 10.28
N PHE A 605 -17.93 9.38 9.60
CA PHE A 605 -17.69 8.70 8.35
C PHE A 605 -16.63 7.61 8.50
N GLY A 606 -16.96 6.39 8.04
CA GLY A 606 -16.00 5.35 7.76
C GLY A 606 -15.42 5.53 6.36
N ILE A 607 -14.12 5.56 6.25
CA ILE A 607 -13.41 5.73 4.98
C ILE A 607 -12.89 4.37 4.51
N PHE A 608 -13.15 4.06 3.25
CA PHE A 608 -12.69 2.84 2.61
C PHE A 608 -11.98 3.16 1.30
N ILE A 609 -10.86 2.50 1.08
CA ILE A 609 -10.10 2.62 -0.16
C ILE A 609 -10.28 1.36 -0.99
N HIS A 610 -10.86 1.53 -2.17
CA HIS A 610 -10.97 0.47 -3.16
C HIS A 610 -9.89 0.63 -4.23
N LEU A 611 -9.07 -0.41 -4.40
CA LEU A 611 -8.16 -0.50 -5.54
C LEU A 611 -8.99 -0.72 -6.81
N GLN A 612 -8.68 0.06 -7.84
CA GLN A 612 -9.23 -0.23 -9.15
C GLN A 612 -8.66 -1.54 -9.69
N PRO A 613 -9.49 -2.31 -10.40
CA PRO A 613 -9.08 -3.60 -10.94
C PRO A 613 -7.96 -3.46 -11.96
N ASP A 614 -7.10 -4.47 -12.02
CA ASP A 614 -6.03 -4.55 -13.00
C ASP A 614 -6.60 -4.65 -14.43
N GLU A 615 -5.82 -4.20 -15.42
CA GLU A 615 -6.19 -4.28 -16.84
C GLU A 615 -6.59 -5.69 -17.28
N GLU A 616 -5.95 -6.72 -16.73
CA GLU A 616 -6.28 -8.11 -17.03
C GLU A 616 -7.66 -8.52 -16.50
N GLU A 617 -8.03 -8.01 -15.32
CA GLU A 617 -9.35 -8.24 -14.72
C GLU A 617 -10.43 -7.49 -15.50
N LYS A 618 -10.14 -6.25 -15.92
CA LYS A 618 -11.03 -5.48 -16.82
C LYS A 618 -11.23 -6.19 -18.15
N MET A 619 -10.16 -6.70 -18.76
CA MET A 619 -10.26 -7.48 -20.00
C MET A 619 -11.08 -8.77 -19.83
N LYS A 620 -10.98 -9.46 -18.71
CA LYS A 620 -11.82 -10.63 -18.42
C LYS A 620 -13.30 -10.26 -18.31
N LEU A 621 -13.59 -9.17 -17.60
CA LEU A 621 -14.97 -8.64 -17.53
C LEU A 621 -15.49 -8.26 -18.92
N GLU A 622 -14.70 -7.51 -19.70
CA GLU A 622 -15.06 -7.11 -21.05
C GLU A 622 -15.31 -8.31 -21.97
N ASN A 623 -14.48 -9.34 -21.91
CA ASN A 623 -14.71 -10.59 -22.63
C ASN A 623 -16.03 -11.27 -22.22
N ASN A 624 -16.35 -11.26 -20.92
CA ASN A 624 -17.62 -11.81 -20.44
C ASN A 624 -18.81 -11.00 -20.94
N ILE A 625 -18.71 -9.67 -20.92
CA ILE A 625 -19.73 -8.73 -21.46
C ILE A 625 -19.91 -8.96 -22.96
N GLN A 626 -18.82 -9.03 -23.74
CA GLN A 626 -18.89 -9.27 -25.18
C GLN A 626 -19.52 -10.62 -25.52
N MET A 627 -19.16 -11.69 -24.78
CA MET A 627 -19.82 -12.98 -24.96
C MET A 627 -21.32 -12.92 -24.64
N ALA A 628 -21.71 -12.21 -23.59
CA ALA A 628 -23.10 -12.06 -23.22
C ALA A 628 -23.90 -11.25 -24.28
N LEU A 629 -23.29 -10.19 -24.83
CA LEU A 629 -23.85 -9.42 -25.96
C LEU A 629 -24.00 -10.25 -27.22
N GLN A 630 -22.96 -11.03 -27.58
CA GLN A 630 -23.01 -11.91 -28.77
C GLN A 630 -24.12 -12.96 -28.63
N GLN A 631 -24.33 -13.47 -27.43
CA GLN A 631 -25.39 -14.42 -27.11
C GLN A 631 -26.76 -13.76 -26.97
N LYS A 632 -26.84 -12.43 -27.06
CA LYS A 632 -28.07 -11.65 -26.83
C LYS A 632 -28.69 -11.88 -25.44
N THR A 633 -27.90 -12.25 -24.46
CA THR A 633 -28.33 -12.47 -23.09
C THR A 633 -28.34 -11.21 -22.23
N ILE A 634 -27.81 -10.11 -22.71
CA ILE A 634 -27.86 -8.76 -22.13
C ILE A 634 -28.09 -7.74 -23.24
N ASP A 635 -28.56 -6.55 -22.89
CA ASP A 635 -28.74 -5.43 -23.81
C ASP A 635 -27.51 -4.50 -23.81
N ILE A 636 -27.41 -3.60 -24.78
CA ILE A 636 -26.26 -2.69 -24.92
C ILE A 636 -26.22 -1.72 -23.73
N GLU A 637 -27.39 -1.32 -23.23
CA GLU A 637 -27.51 -0.45 -22.05
C GLU A 637 -26.93 -1.11 -20.81
N ASP A 638 -27.29 -2.38 -20.57
CA ASP A 638 -26.68 -3.18 -19.47
C ASP A 638 -25.15 -3.29 -19.60
N ALA A 639 -24.65 -3.39 -20.82
CA ALA A 639 -23.22 -3.46 -21.06
C ALA A 639 -22.48 -2.14 -20.76
N ILE A 640 -23.15 -1.00 -20.95
CA ILE A 640 -22.60 0.32 -20.60
C ILE A 640 -22.55 0.45 -19.08
N ASP A 641 -23.66 0.15 -18.38
CA ASP A 641 -23.73 0.18 -16.92
C ASP A 641 -22.66 -0.71 -16.27
N LEU A 642 -22.47 -1.93 -16.81
CA LEU A 642 -21.48 -2.88 -16.32
C LEU A 642 -20.03 -2.38 -16.47
N ARG A 643 -19.73 -1.56 -17.48
CA ARG A 643 -18.40 -0.97 -17.70
C ARG A 643 -18.10 0.18 -16.73
N GLU A 644 -19.13 0.90 -16.27
CA GLU A 644 -18.98 1.99 -15.32
C GLU A 644 -18.70 1.49 -13.91
N ILE A 645 -19.06 0.24 -13.60
CA ILE A 645 -18.86 -0.34 -12.27
C ILE A 645 -17.38 -0.64 -12.06
N LYS A 646 -16.78 0.07 -11.12
CA LYS A 646 -15.36 -0.09 -10.77
C LYS A 646 -15.06 -1.41 -10.04
N ASN A 647 -16.04 -1.98 -9.35
CA ASN A 647 -15.89 -3.25 -8.62
C ASN A 647 -16.29 -4.43 -9.49
N ILE A 648 -15.29 -5.18 -9.99
CA ILE A 648 -15.51 -6.35 -10.88
C ILE A 648 -16.39 -7.43 -10.27
N LYS A 649 -16.33 -7.64 -8.95
CA LYS A 649 -17.18 -8.66 -8.31
C LYS A 649 -18.66 -8.26 -8.41
N LEU A 650 -18.95 -7.00 -8.14
CA LEU A 650 -20.29 -6.46 -8.27
C LEU A 650 -20.74 -6.41 -9.73
N ALA A 651 -19.87 -6.00 -10.65
CA ALA A 651 -20.15 -6.04 -12.08
C ALA A 651 -20.48 -7.45 -12.59
N ASN A 652 -19.75 -8.47 -12.15
CA ASN A 652 -20.06 -9.86 -12.49
C ASN A 652 -21.35 -10.38 -11.85
N GLN A 653 -21.70 -9.93 -10.64
CA GLN A 653 -22.96 -10.27 -10.01
C GLN A 653 -24.13 -9.61 -10.76
N LEU A 654 -24.01 -8.33 -11.10
CA LEU A 654 -25.01 -7.63 -11.89
C LEU A 654 -25.17 -8.24 -13.29
N LEU A 655 -24.07 -8.60 -13.95
CA LEU A 655 -24.09 -9.32 -15.24
C LEU A 655 -24.88 -10.62 -15.13
N LYS A 656 -24.66 -11.38 -14.06
CA LYS A 656 -25.35 -12.64 -13.82
C LYS A 656 -26.85 -12.41 -13.61
N LEU A 657 -27.20 -11.39 -12.86
CA LEU A 657 -28.58 -11.02 -12.54
C LEU A 657 -29.33 -10.51 -13.79
N ARG A 658 -28.73 -9.56 -14.54
CA ARG A 658 -29.30 -9.06 -15.80
C ARG A 658 -29.53 -10.17 -16.83
N ARG A 659 -28.59 -11.13 -16.89
CA ARG A 659 -28.74 -12.31 -17.74
C ARG A 659 -29.88 -13.21 -17.30
N SER A 660 -30.08 -13.45 -15.99
CA SER A 660 -31.20 -14.22 -15.46
C SER A 660 -32.55 -13.55 -15.79
N LYS A 661 -32.64 -12.25 -15.54
CA LYS A 661 -33.82 -11.42 -15.82
C LYS A 661 -34.22 -11.47 -17.29
N LYS A 662 -33.25 -11.36 -18.19
CA LYS A 662 -33.54 -11.42 -19.62
C LYS A 662 -34.01 -12.81 -20.07
N MET A 663 -33.38 -13.87 -19.53
CA MET A 663 -33.88 -15.25 -19.78
C MET A 663 -35.31 -15.47 -19.28
N GLU A 664 -35.66 -14.95 -18.12
CA GLU A 664 -37.04 -15.00 -17.60
C GLU A 664 -38.01 -14.22 -18.44
N LYS A 665 -37.65 -12.98 -18.86
CA LYS A 665 -38.45 -12.19 -19.80
C LYS A 665 -38.67 -12.87 -21.16
N ASP A 666 -37.61 -13.47 -21.71
CA ASP A 666 -37.67 -14.22 -22.97
C ASP A 666 -38.55 -15.47 -22.86
N GLN A 667 -38.45 -16.20 -21.74
CA GLN A 667 -39.30 -17.35 -21.45
C GLN A 667 -40.78 -16.92 -21.27
N ALA A 668 -41.01 -15.83 -20.52
CA ALA A 668 -42.35 -15.28 -20.36
C ALA A 668 -42.95 -14.82 -21.70
N MET A 669 -42.20 -14.14 -22.55
CA MET A 669 -42.62 -13.75 -23.90
C MET A 669 -42.86 -14.97 -24.79
N GLN A 670 -42.06 -15.99 -24.72
CA GLN A 670 -42.30 -17.24 -25.45
C GLN A 670 -43.55 -17.93 -24.95
N GLN A 671 -43.80 -17.99 -23.64
CA GLN A 671 -45.04 -18.54 -23.11
C GLN A 671 -46.28 -17.71 -23.52
N GLN A 672 -46.17 -16.38 -23.46
CA GLN A 672 -47.24 -15.52 -23.94
C GLN A 672 -47.49 -15.68 -25.46
N ASN A 673 -46.45 -15.78 -26.25
CA ASN A 673 -46.58 -16.07 -27.68
C ASN A 673 -47.22 -17.42 -27.97
N ILE A 674 -46.83 -18.44 -27.20
CA ILE A 674 -47.42 -19.79 -27.30
C ILE A 674 -48.92 -19.75 -26.84
N GLN A 675 -49.21 -19.05 -25.72
CA GLN A 675 -50.57 -18.86 -25.27
C GLN A 675 -51.40 -18.00 -26.23
N ALA A 676 -50.85 -16.90 -26.77
CA ALA A 676 -51.52 -16.10 -27.78
C ALA A 676 -51.76 -16.89 -29.07
N GLN A 677 -50.84 -17.71 -29.51
CA GLN A 677 -51.00 -18.59 -30.67
C GLN A 677 -51.99 -19.73 -30.37
N SER A 678 -51.98 -20.27 -29.17
CA SER A 678 -52.99 -21.29 -28.77
C SER A 678 -54.41 -20.67 -28.59
N GLN A 679 -54.51 -19.43 -28.06
CA GLN A 679 -55.75 -18.72 -27.95
C GLN A 679 -56.27 -18.24 -29.34
N ALA A 680 -55.39 -17.79 -30.23
CA ALA A 680 -55.78 -17.44 -31.61
C ALA A 680 -56.28 -18.67 -32.38
N ASN A 681 -55.64 -19.86 -32.15
CA ASN A 681 -56.13 -21.10 -32.76
C ASN A 681 -57.40 -21.63 -32.07
N ALA A 682 -57.59 -21.41 -30.78
CA ALA A 682 -58.84 -21.75 -30.06
C ALA A 682 -59.99 -20.81 -30.40
N GLN A 683 -59.70 -19.49 -30.56
CA GLN A 683 -60.71 -18.51 -30.98
C GLN A 683 -61.17 -18.71 -32.40
N ALA A 684 -60.28 -19.10 -33.31
CA ALA A 684 -60.65 -19.44 -34.67
C ALA A 684 -61.61 -20.67 -34.73
N ALA A 685 -61.48 -21.59 -33.78
CA ALA A 685 -62.37 -22.76 -33.69
C ALA A 685 -63.68 -22.47 -32.91
N GLN A 686 -63.68 -21.55 -31.99
CA GLN A 686 -64.88 -21.18 -31.19
C GLN A 686 -65.76 -20.04 -31.79
N ALA A 687 -65.16 -19.18 -32.65
CA ALA A 687 -65.89 -18.07 -33.28
C ALA A 687 -67.01 -18.56 -34.22
N ALA A 688 -67.04 -19.84 -34.57
CA ALA A 688 -68.12 -20.42 -35.42
C ALA A 688 -69.36 -20.99 -34.67
N SER A 689 -69.28 -21.15 -33.30
CA SER A 689 -70.35 -21.82 -32.56
C SER A 689 -70.98 -21.09 -31.39
N GLN A 690 -70.50 -19.97 -30.93
CA GLN A 690 -70.93 -19.37 -29.66
C GLN A 690 -71.27 -17.88 -29.67
N ALA A 691 -71.57 -17.32 -30.80
CA ALA A 691 -71.97 -15.88 -30.92
C ALA A 691 -73.37 -15.56 -30.37
N LYS A 692 -74.10 -16.40 -29.69
CA LYS A 692 -75.47 -16.11 -29.26
C LYS A 692 -75.93 -16.44 -27.84
N MET A 693 -75.08 -16.89 -26.94
CA MET A 693 -75.60 -17.25 -25.62
C MET A 693 -74.84 -16.71 -24.35
N GLN A 694 -73.92 -15.82 -24.44
CA GLN A 694 -73.19 -15.39 -23.28
C GLN A 694 -73.18 -13.93 -22.86
N GLU A 695 -74.00 -13.13 -23.42
CA GLU A 695 -74.20 -11.70 -23.06
C GLU A 695 -74.93 -11.40 -21.74
N GLN A 696 -75.63 -12.40 -21.17
CA GLN A 696 -76.38 -12.22 -19.93
C GLN A 696 -75.86 -12.87 -18.67
N GLN A 697 -74.81 -13.74 -18.71
CA GLN A 697 -74.35 -14.38 -17.49
C GLN A 697 -73.05 -13.76 -16.94
N ALA A 698 -72.36 -12.94 -17.71
CA ALA A 698 -71.05 -12.37 -17.37
C ALA A 698 -71.05 -11.24 -16.36
N ILE A 699 -72.21 -10.52 -16.20
CA ILE A 699 -72.27 -9.35 -15.32
C ILE A 699 -72.48 -9.70 -13.87
N THR A 700 -73.09 -10.88 -13.58
CA THR A 700 -73.38 -11.28 -12.17
C THR A 700 -72.29 -12.05 -11.50
N GLN A 701 -71.39 -12.70 -12.27
CA GLN A 701 -70.28 -13.45 -11.69
C GLN A 701 -69.01 -12.62 -11.39
N SER A 702 -68.81 -11.51 -12.14
CA SER A 702 -67.64 -10.66 -11.95
C SER A 702 -67.66 -9.88 -10.63
N LYS A 703 -68.84 -9.57 -10.08
CA LYS A 703 -68.97 -8.89 -8.78
C LYS A 703 -68.65 -9.79 -7.59
N MET A 704 -68.99 -11.10 -7.66
CA MET A 704 -68.72 -12.01 -6.57
C MET A 704 -67.25 -12.51 -6.51
N GLN A 705 -66.55 -12.60 -7.66
CA GLN A 705 -65.14 -12.92 -7.71
C GLN A 705 -64.22 -11.79 -7.25
N LEU A 706 -64.61 -10.54 -7.41
CA LEU A 706 -63.83 -9.35 -7.01
C LEU A 706 -63.80 -9.20 -5.48
N GLU A 707 -64.91 -9.59 -4.80
CA GLU A 707 -64.94 -9.62 -3.32
C GLU A 707 -64.17 -10.81 -2.70
N GLN A 708 -64.20 -11.99 -3.35
CA GLN A 708 -63.37 -13.11 -2.92
C GLN A 708 -61.90 -12.94 -3.15
N MET A 709 -61.49 -12.27 -4.26
CA MET A 709 -60.07 -12.02 -4.54
C MET A 709 -59.49 -10.96 -3.60
N LYS A 710 -60.31 -9.93 -3.19
CA LYS A 710 -59.87 -8.99 -2.16
C LYS A 710 -59.61 -9.65 -0.82
N GLY A 711 -60.44 -10.56 -0.38
CA GLY A 711 -60.24 -11.29 0.87
C GLY A 711 -59.05 -12.25 0.83
N GLN A 712 -58.77 -12.87 -0.30
CA GLN A 712 -57.60 -13.72 -0.47
C GLN A 712 -56.30 -12.95 -0.57
N MET A 713 -56.30 -11.76 -1.23
CA MET A 713 -55.13 -10.88 -1.34
C MET A 713 -54.75 -10.23 0.00
N GLU A 714 -55.78 -9.86 0.83
CA GLU A 714 -55.47 -9.37 2.20
C GLU A 714 -54.89 -10.45 3.10
N ALA A 715 -55.34 -11.71 2.99
CA ALA A 715 -54.76 -12.82 3.73
C ALA A 715 -53.35 -13.20 3.25
N GLN A 716 -53.11 -13.16 1.95
CA GLN A 716 -51.74 -13.37 1.40
C GLN A 716 -50.80 -12.20 1.73
N LYS A 717 -51.32 -10.97 1.71
CA LYS A 717 -50.56 -9.78 2.08
C LYS A 717 -50.09 -9.83 3.53
N MET A 718 -50.98 -10.26 4.45
CA MET A 718 -50.61 -10.44 5.84
C MET A 718 -49.59 -11.57 6.07
N GLN A 719 -49.66 -12.67 5.27
CA GLN A 719 -48.66 -13.74 5.33
C GLN A 719 -47.33 -13.32 4.74
N GLN A 720 -47.33 -12.57 3.62
CA GLN A 720 -46.12 -12.05 3.01
C GLN A 720 -45.43 -10.97 3.88
N GLU A 721 -46.25 -10.06 4.47
CA GLU A 721 -45.70 -9.06 5.42
C GLU A 721 -45.03 -9.74 6.63
N ALA A 722 -45.58 -10.83 7.12
CA ALA A 722 -44.98 -11.58 8.24
C ALA A 722 -43.67 -12.28 7.85
N ILE A 723 -43.59 -12.79 6.62
CA ILE A 723 -42.40 -13.48 6.10
C ILE A 723 -41.32 -12.43 5.77
N LEU A 724 -41.71 -11.34 5.09
CA LEU A 724 -40.77 -10.24 4.75
C LEU A 724 -40.28 -9.49 5.99
N LYS A 725 -41.14 -9.28 7.00
CA LYS A 725 -40.71 -8.71 8.27
C LYS A 725 -39.70 -9.60 9.00
N LYS A 726 -39.81 -10.92 8.83
CA LYS A 726 -38.86 -11.90 9.35
C LYS A 726 -37.56 -11.92 8.55
N GLU A 727 -37.62 -11.76 7.22
CA GLU A 727 -36.46 -11.64 6.36
C GLU A 727 -35.77 -10.28 6.54
N LEU A 728 -36.56 -9.22 6.72
CA LEU A 728 -36.04 -7.88 7.01
C LEU A 728 -35.27 -7.84 8.32
N MET A 729 -35.82 -8.46 9.38
CA MET A 729 -35.11 -8.61 10.66
C MET A 729 -33.81 -9.45 10.50
N ALA A 730 -33.84 -10.47 9.64
CA ALA A 730 -32.65 -11.29 9.35
C ALA A 730 -31.60 -10.50 8.53
N LEU A 731 -32.05 -9.70 7.57
CA LEU A 731 -31.20 -8.82 6.76
C LEU A 731 -30.65 -7.64 7.58
N GLU A 732 -31.49 -7.04 8.44
CA GLU A 732 -31.07 -6.00 9.39
C GLU A 732 -30.06 -6.55 10.41
N PHE A 733 -30.28 -7.77 10.89
CA PHE A 733 -29.32 -8.50 11.72
C PHE A 733 -28.03 -8.81 10.94
N GLN A 734 -28.15 -9.22 9.69
CA GLN A 734 -27.01 -9.51 8.82
C GLN A 734 -26.23 -8.23 8.44
N TYR A 735 -26.95 -7.12 8.21
CA TYR A 735 -26.37 -5.81 7.92
C TYR A 735 -25.71 -5.18 9.15
N ASN A 736 -26.36 -5.28 10.31
CA ASN A 736 -25.78 -4.90 11.59
C ASN A 736 -24.61 -5.79 12.00
N MET A 737 -24.65 -7.09 11.62
CA MET A 737 -23.52 -8.00 11.78
C MET A 737 -22.40 -7.67 10.79
N GLN A 738 -22.72 -7.23 9.58
CA GLN A 738 -21.70 -6.75 8.61
C GLN A 738 -21.10 -5.42 9.04
N LEU A 739 -21.90 -4.46 9.53
CA LEU A 739 -21.41 -3.20 10.09
C LEU A 739 -20.57 -3.40 11.36
N LYS A 740 -21.05 -4.22 12.30
CA LYS A 740 -20.26 -4.67 13.46
C LYS A 740 -19.15 -5.64 13.09
N GLY A 741 -19.33 -6.41 12.01
CA GLY A 741 -18.31 -7.28 11.44
C GLY A 741 -17.16 -6.49 10.83
N ILE A 742 -17.45 -5.36 10.19
CA ILE A 742 -16.43 -4.45 9.63
C ILE A 742 -15.65 -3.76 10.75
N GLU A 743 -16.33 -3.37 11.84
CA GLU A 743 -15.68 -2.82 13.04
C GLU A 743 -14.86 -3.89 13.81
N VAL A 744 -15.39 -5.12 13.89
CA VAL A 744 -14.74 -6.26 14.56
C VAL A 744 -13.86 -7.05 13.59
N GLU A 745 -14.15 -7.06 12.28
CA GLU A 745 -13.31 -7.69 11.25
C GLU A 745 -12.08 -6.85 10.90
N GLY A 746 -12.10 -5.53 11.07
CA GLY A 746 -10.86 -4.74 11.07
C GLY A 746 -9.87 -5.22 12.15
N LEU A 747 -10.39 -5.72 13.26
CA LEU A 747 -9.60 -6.30 14.35
C LEU A 747 -9.52 -7.84 14.30
N LYS A 748 -10.60 -8.51 13.86
CA LYS A 748 -10.68 -9.99 13.82
C LYS A 748 -10.25 -10.63 12.51
N THR A 749 -10.26 -9.91 11.39
CA THR A 749 -9.70 -10.43 10.13
C THR A 749 -8.18 -10.62 10.23
N ARG A 750 -7.51 -9.84 11.06
CA ARG A 750 -6.08 -10.10 11.37
C ARG A 750 -5.84 -11.38 12.17
N GLU A 751 -6.74 -11.74 13.06
CA GLU A 751 -6.64 -13.01 13.80
C GLU A 751 -7.22 -14.18 13.00
N LYS A 752 -8.37 -14.02 12.32
CA LYS A 752 -8.95 -15.05 11.47
C LYS A 752 -8.15 -15.38 10.23
N GLU A 753 -7.57 -14.37 9.54
CA GLU A 753 -6.64 -14.67 8.44
C GLU A 753 -5.38 -15.41 8.91
N LYS A 754 -4.96 -15.21 10.16
CA LYS A 754 -3.92 -16.06 10.77
C LYS A 754 -4.41 -17.45 11.13
N GLU A 755 -5.63 -17.59 11.64
CA GLU A 755 -6.22 -18.89 11.95
C GLU A 755 -6.67 -19.65 10.70
N ASP A 756 -7.32 -19.01 9.75
CA ASP A 756 -7.72 -19.63 8.48
C ASP A 756 -6.51 -20.07 7.63
N ARG A 757 -5.42 -19.32 7.66
CA ARG A 757 -4.15 -19.77 7.07
C ARG A 757 -3.52 -20.94 7.82
N LYS A 758 -3.70 -20.99 9.14
CA LYS A 758 -3.28 -22.16 9.94
C LYS A 758 -4.16 -23.36 9.64
N ASP A 759 -5.47 -23.17 9.59
CA ASP A 759 -6.44 -24.24 9.32
C ASP A 759 -6.37 -24.73 7.87
N GLN A 760 -6.14 -23.85 6.90
CA GLN A 760 -5.86 -24.27 5.53
C GLN A 760 -4.53 -25.01 5.41
N ARG A 761 -3.48 -24.55 6.09
CA ARG A 761 -2.21 -25.31 6.15
C ARG A 761 -2.39 -26.67 6.84
N THR A 762 -3.16 -26.71 7.91
CA THR A 762 -3.42 -27.96 8.64
C THR A 762 -4.30 -28.90 7.82
N LYS A 763 -5.31 -28.38 7.07
CA LYS A 763 -6.13 -29.17 6.13
C LYS A 763 -5.31 -29.68 4.94
N ILE A 764 -4.46 -28.83 4.38
CA ILE A 764 -3.56 -29.25 3.28
C ILE A 764 -2.53 -30.27 3.78
N GLN A 765 -1.98 -30.10 4.96
CA GLN A 765 -1.10 -31.09 5.58
C GLN A 765 -1.83 -32.39 5.92
N ALA A 766 -3.06 -32.29 6.42
CA ALA A 766 -3.86 -33.49 6.73
C ALA A 766 -4.29 -34.23 5.47
N SER A 767 -4.63 -33.54 4.38
CA SER A 767 -4.95 -34.19 3.09
C SER A 767 -3.71 -34.80 2.45
N GLN A 768 -2.58 -34.13 2.50
CA GLN A 768 -1.30 -34.67 2.04
C GLN A 768 -0.84 -35.88 2.88
N GLN A 769 -1.04 -35.83 4.20
CA GLN A 769 -0.76 -36.99 5.05
C GLN A 769 -1.74 -38.16 4.81
N SER A 770 -3.03 -37.90 4.57
CA SER A 770 -3.99 -38.95 4.26
C SER A 770 -3.72 -39.59 2.88
N GLU A 771 -3.34 -38.78 1.89
CA GLU A 771 -2.92 -39.25 0.57
C GLU A 771 -1.64 -40.11 0.62
N LEU A 772 -0.67 -39.70 1.44
CA LEU A 772 0.57 -40.45 1.73
C LEU A 772 0.26 -41.77 2.48
N ILE A 773 -0.73 -41.79 3.35
CA ILE A 773 -1.18 -43.00 4.08
C ILE A 773 -1.94 -43.94 3.15
N GLU A 774 -2.77 -43.40 2.24
CA GLU A 774 -3.44 -44.20 1.21
C GLU A 774 -2.46 -44.78 0.17
N GLN A 775 -1.46 -43.99 -0.24
CA GLN A 775 -0.38 -44.47 -1.11
C GLN A 775 0.46 -45.57 -0.46
N ARG A 776 0.67 -45.52 0.87
CA ARG A 776 1.35 -46.57 1.63
C ARG A 776 0.50 -47.84 1.81
N LYS A 777 -0.84 -47.70 1.85
CA LYS A 777 -1.76 -48.84 1.95
C LYS A 777 -1.99 -49.55 0.63
N GLY A 778 -1.78 -48.89 -0.50
CA GLY A 778 -2.11 -49.39 -1.80
C GLY A 778 -0.89 -49.79 -2.62
N ASN A 779 0.07 -50.51 -2.19
CA ASN A 779 1.23 -51.09 -2.96
C ASN A 779 1.65 -50.34 -4.26
N LYS A 780 1.30 -49.05 -4.37
CA LYS A 780 1.72 -48.15 -5.46
C LYS A 780 2.79 -47.23 -4.91
N PRO A 781 3.92 -47.10 -5.57
CA PRO A 781 4.95 -46.16 -5.15
C PRO A 781 4.38 -44.73 -5.13
N ALA A 782 4.72 -44.00 -4.10
CA ALA A 782 4.32 -42.59 -3.96
C ALA A 782 4.70 -41.82 -5.25
N LYS A 783 3.73 -41.15 -5.84
CA LYS A 783 4.00 -40.22 -6.93
C LYS A 783 4.72 -39.00 -6.38
N SER A 784 6.01 -39.09 -6.19
CA SER A 784 6.87 -37.95 -5.98
C SER A 784 7.43 -37.47 -7.31
N PHE A 785 7.91 -36.27 -7.36
CA PHE A 785 8.62 -35.75 -8.54
C PHE A 785 9.77 -36.69 -8.96
N GLU A 786 10.42 -37.30 -7.98
CA GLU A 786 11.50 -38.28 -8.17
C GLU A 786 11.03 -39.64 -8.69
N SER A 787 9.76 -40.04 -8.45
CA SER A 787 9.18 -41.31 -8.91
C SER A 787 8.33 -41.15 -10.18
N SER A 788 8.16 -39.95 -10.71
CA SER A 788 7.30 -39.69 -11.87
C SER A 788 7.97 -39.82 -13.24
N GLY A 789 9.18 -40.37 -13.31
CA GLY A 789 9.93 -40.53 -14.56
C GLY A 789 10.58 -39.24 -15.07
N ASN A 790 10.48 -38.16 -14.32
CA ASN A 790 11.15 -36.89 -14.61
C ASN A 790 12.39 -36.67 -13.76
N ASP A 791 12.83 -37.68 -13.04
CA ASP A 791 14.05 -37.66 -12.26
C ASP A 791 15.26 -37.81 -13.16
N LEU A 792 16.02 -36.75 -13.32
CA LEU A 792 17.29 -36.78 -14.06
C LEU A 792 18.32 -37.72 -13.42
N MET A 793 18.10 -38.17 -12.19
CA MET A 793 18.94 -39.14 -11.50
C MET A 793 18.62 -40.60 -11.88
N ASP A 794 17.39 -40.88 -12.32
CA ASP A 794 17.00 -42.23 -12.74
C ASP A 794 17.52 -42.58 -14.15
N GLY A 795 17.97 -41.58 -14.88
CA GLY A 795 18.48 -41.68 -16.24
C GLY A 795 19.99 -41.82 -16.41
N GLY A 796 20.77 -41.98 -15.32
CA GLY A 796 22.19 -42.13 -15.60
C GLY A 796 23.19 -42.03 -14.46
N PHE A 797 22.78 -41.65 -13.28
CA PHE A 797 23.67 -41.63 -12.12
C PHE A 797 23.34 -42.74 -11.12
N ASN A 798 23.65 -43.95 -11.52
CA ASN A 798 23.71 -45.08 -10.60
C ASN A 798 25.08 -44.98 -9.88
N ILE A 799 25.07 -44.64 -8.63
CA ILE A 799 26.26 -44.55 -7.77
C ILE A 799 27.02 -45.88 -7.76
N ASP A 800 26.34 -46.99 -8.04
CA ASP A 800 26.95 -48.35 -8.15
C ASP A 800 27.88 -48.52 -9.37
N LYS A 801 27.87 -47.56 -10.32
CA LYS A 801 28.84 -47.57 -11.45
C LYS A 801 30.18 -46.90 -11.13
N PHE A 802 30.34 -46.31 -9.96
CA PHE A 802 31.60 -45.71 -9.51
C PHE A 802 32.25 -46.43 -8.31
N GLY A 803 31.86 -47.66 -8.05
CA GLY A 803 32.61 -48.51 -7.14
C GLY A 803 33.94 -48.91 -7.79
N PRO A 804 35.04 -48.97 -6.98
CA PRO A 804 36.32 -49.44 -7.52
C PRO A 804 36.13 -50.87 -8.01
N SER A 805 36.43 -51.05 -9.27
CA SER A 805 36.55 -52.41 -9.84
C SER A 805 37.68 -53.16 -9.08
N SER A 806 37.29 -54.11 -8.27
CA SER A 806 38.19 -55.18 -7.81
C SER A 806 38.45 -56.22 -8.88
#